data_09f1a3ac95a95d3f101b3af4acbd5ee5
#
_entry.id   09f1a3ac95a95d3f101b3af4acbd5ee5
#
_cell.length_a   1.000
_cell.length_b   1.000
_cell.length_c   1.000
_cell.angle_alpha   90.00
_cell.angle_beta   90.00
_cell.angle_gamma   90.00
#
_symmetry.space_group_name_H-M   'P 1'
#
loop_
_entity.id
_entity.type
_entity.pdbx_description
1 polymer ?
#
loop_
_entity_poly.entity_id
_entity_poly.type
_entity_poly.pdbx_seq_one_letter_code
_entity_poly.pdbx_strand_id
1 'polypeptide(L)'
;MLQSLLWAEAKRGTVTDIYKPLVQLVLTIGRARTFDTYLPPPFLGVFDAEKIVFLPYKEIMPFFTLNDFNWNVTPSDDTTRDFGLLYEAIRASLALRARGPCGRQAGQGEDHTDAVPVVRTQRDASGAKGARPVRATSGQGEDHTGGTLCRVASEKTEIYLYRYDAHAEELRAFIKQHFSQGGSQIQVNKNNFVAVYQRWLATVQPSIAVDWALLKKQGIIDGDFFLADLLSEHNQTLKEALYVLLQDNRYVFDRRIDLSGFLMEKQVFFKDKQRAHAQFWSLYQRPPREEYWAYIIDRRDLLVPQDVRERKGSFFTPRQWVELSQQYIADVLGENWQEEYYVWDCAAGTGNLLNGLTNKYNIWASTLDPQDVQVMKDRIANGANLLESHVFQFDFLNDEFDKLPAGLQEIVNDPQKRRKLVVYINPPYAELGNKRAITRHELNKRRVANDHRTYDKYFPLIKQASRELFAQFMIRIYCEIPHCLIAQFSTLKIVQTPNFSYFREVFHAALKKSFLVPAFTFDNVNGAFPVGFFVWDLSVDTTYETAVSDVYDADGNYLFKKRLIAEKDFHSITDWLSTFRPKSKVTNIGYMNANGSDFQHSNINYIVNTKEQLPNPRGTYLTASNLIECAIYLSVRKCIAVTWLNNQDQFRAPQDNWKEDAEFQNNCLAFLFFHDKIYIQSQYGTNHWIPFTEAEVDAKERFESHFMTDFIQGRLALDEQKGNEGSLFQSQSFVPSEPLVFSPEATAVFDAGRELWRYYHAQPHANPNASYYDIRAHFQGRNDKGKMNAKSDDPEYMRLWGELKEAMEVLRQRIVPKVYEYGFLIA
;
A
#
# COMPACT_ATOMS: atom_id res chain seq x y z
N MET A 1 -14.73 -26.37 -8.60
CA MET A 1 -15.32 -25.03 -8.40
C MET A 1 -16.43 -24.89 -9.41
N LEU A 2 -17.68 -24.70 -8.99
CA LEU A 2 -18.81 -24.48 -9.90
C LEU A 2 -18.63 -23.09 -10.53
N GLN A 3 -18.57 -23.06 -11.85
CA GLN A 3 -18.59 -21.81 -12.60
C GLN A 3 -19.96 -21.17 -12.45
N SER A 4 -20.00 -19.92 -12.01
CA SER A 4 -21.26 -19.17 -11.96
C SER A 4 -21.69 -18.84 -13.40
N LEU A 5 -22.78 -19.42 -13.85
CA LEU A 5 -23.36 -19.14 -15.17
C LEU A 5 -24.08 -17.79 -15.19
N LEU A 6 -24.60 -17.39 -14.05
CA LEU A 6 -25.41 -16.18 -13.87
C LEU A 6 -25.27 -15.69 -12.42
N TRP A 7 -25.01 -14.42 -12.23
CA TRP A 7 -25.26 -13.74 -10.97
C TRP A 7 -26.56 -12.95 -11.11
N ALA A 8 -27.51 -13.19 -10.21
CA ALA A 8 -28.84 -12.64 -10.35
C ALA A 8 -29.43 -12.17 -9.03
N GLU A 9 -30.24 -11.13 -9.11
CA GLU A 9 -31.08 -10.62 -8.04
C GLU A 9 -32.51 -11.12 -8.24
N ALA A 10 -33.05 -11.81 -7.24
CA ALA A 10 -34.42 -12.31 -7.24
C ALA A 10 -35.33 -11.36 -6.45
N LYS A 11 -36.48 -11.02 -7.02
CA LYS A 11 -37.48 -10.17 -6.34
C LYS A 11 -38.79 -10.92 -6.17
N ARG A 12 -39.42 -10.73 -5.01
CA ARG A 12 -40.75 -11.28 -4.72
C ARG A 12 -41.83 -10.41 -5.38
N GLY A 13 -42.78 -11.03 -6.04
CA GLY A 13 -43.86 -10.33 -6.77
C GLY A 13 -43.36 -9.77 -8.12
N THR A 14 -44.03 -8.73 -8.62
CA THR A 14 -43.72 -8.11 -9.91
C THR A 14 -42.98 -6.80 -9.71
N VAL A 15 -41.86 -6.59 -10.37
CA VAL A 15 -41.06 -5.36 -10.30
C VAL A 15 -41.37 -4.46 -11.47
N THR A 16 -41.79 -3.22 -11.19
CA THR A 16 -42.09 -2.21 -12.25
C THR A 16 -40.81 -1.55 -12.76
N ASP A 17 -39.88 -1.23 -11.88
CA ASP A 17 -38.58 -0.62 -12.22
C ASP A 17 -37.45 -1.62 -12.11
N ILE A 18 -37.00 -2.11 -13.25
CA ILE A 18 -35.91 -3.13 -13.35
C ILE A 18 -34.52 -2.58 -13.04
N TYR A 19 -34.33 -1.27 -13.10
CA TYR A 19 -33.03 -0.67 -12.86
C TYR A 19 -32.65 -0.72 -11.37
N LYS A 20 -33.61 -0.56 -10.46
CA LYS A 20 -33.32 -0.66 -9.03
C LYS A 20 -32.71 -2.00 -8.61
N PRO A 21 -33.32 -3.16 -8.93
CA PRO A 21 -32.66 -4.46 -8.64
C PRO A 21 -31.34 -4.68 -9.37
N LEU A 22 -31.15 -4.12 -10.58
CA LEU A 22 -29.84 -4.16 -11.25
C LEU A 22 -28.77 -3.40 -10.46
N VAL A 23 -29.09 -2.20 -9.98
CA VAL A 23 -28.19 -1.42 -9.11
C VAL A 23 -27.88 -2.18 -7.83
N GLN A 24 -28.88 -2.79 -7.19
CA GLN A 24 -28.68 -3.60 -5.98
C GLN A 24 -27.73 -4.78 -6.23
N LEU A 25 -27.90 -5.47 -7.37
CA LEU A 25 -27.01 -6.56 -7.76
C LEU A 25 -25.59 -6.06 -8.00
N VAL A 26 -25.42 -4.96 -8.73
CA VAL A 26 -24.10 -4.36 -9.01
C VAL A 26 -23.43 -3.91 -7.70
N LEU A 27 -24.15 -3.26 -6.80
CA LEU A 27 -23.63 -2.88 -5.49
C LEU A 27 -23.26 -4.09 -4.64
N THR A 28 -24.05 -5.15 -4.66
CA THR A 28 -23.74 -6.41 -3.95
C THR A 28 -22.44 -7.02 -4.45
N ILE A 29 -22.27 -7.11 -5.79
CA ILE A 29 -21.07 -7.63 -6.42
C ILE A 29 -19.85 -6.76 -6.09
N GLY A 30 -19.98 -5.44 -6.20
CA GLY A 30 -18.90 -4.49 -5.92
C GLY A 30 -18.50 -4.47 -4.44
N ARG A 31 -19.47 -4.45 -3.52
CA ARG A 31 -19.22 -4.49 -2.08
C ARG A 31 -18.53 -5.78 -1.63
N ALA A 32 -18.99 -6.92 -2.12
CA ALA A 32 -18.41 -8.22 -1.80
C ALA A 32 -17.14 -8.51 -2.59
N ARG A 33 -16.79 -7.69 -3.59
CA ARG A 33 -15.70 -7.93 -4.53
C ARG A 33 -15.76 -9.35 -5.12
N THR A 34 -16.97 -9.80 -5.43
CA THR A 34 -17.23 -11.17 -5.91
C THR A 34 -16.44 -11.46 -7.19
N PHE A 35 -16.17 -10.43 -7.99
CA PHE A 35 -15.35 -10.52 -9.21
C PHE A 35 -13.86 -10.80 -8.94
N ASP A 36 -13.38 -10.59 -7.71
CA ASP A 36 -12.00 -10.93 -7.33
C ASP A 36 -11.87 -12.41 -6.92
N THR A 37 -12.95 -13.03 -6.48
CA THR A 37 -12.95 -14.37 -5.90
C THR A 37 -13.49 -15.43 -6.86
N TYR A 38 -14.45 -15.04 -7.70
CA TYR A 38 -15.15 -15.94 -8.62
C TYR A 38 -15.01 -15.47 -10.06
N LEU A 39 -15.01 -16.41 -11.00
CA LEU A 39 -15.09 -16.10 -12.42
C LEU A 39 -16.42 -15.39 -12.70
N PRO A 40 -16.41 -14.21 -13.34
CA PRO A 40 -17.64 -13.50 -13.63
C PRO A 40 -18.47 -14.29 -14.66
N PRO A 41 -19.81 -14.30 -14.49
CA PRO A 41 -20.68 -14.90 -15.48
C PRO A 41 -20.75 -14.02 -16.75
N PRO A 42 -21.16 -14.57 -17.89
CA PRO A 42 -21.35 -13.78 -19.11
C PRO A 42 -22.44 -12.73 -18.97
N PHE A 43 -23.43 -12.97 -18.11
CA PHE A 43 -24.55 -12.07 -17.85
C PHE A 43 -24.83 -11.90 -16.36
N LEU A 44 -25.33 -10.72 -16.00
CA LEU A 44 -26.07 -10.46 -14.77
C LEU A 44 -27.55 -10.63 -15.04
N GLY A 45 -28.31 -11.06 -14.04
CA GLY A 45 -29.75 -11.28 -14.18
C GLY A 45 -30.56 -10.56 -13.09
N VAL A 46 -31.75 -10.10 -13.45
CA VAL A 46 -32.78 -9.73 -12.48
C VAL A 46 -34.02 -10.49 -12.88
N PHE A 47 -34.65 -11.17 -11.91
CA PHE A 47 -35.89 -11.89 -12.19
C PHE A 47 -36.90 -11.69 -11.06
N ASP A 48 -38.16 -11.75 -11.47
CA ASP A 48 -39.34 -11.71 -10.61
C ASP A 48 -40.34 -12.80 -10.97
N ALA A 49 -41.60 -12.65 -10.51
CA ALA A 49 -42.63 -13.66 -10.78
C ALA A 49 -43.08 -13.72 -12.26
N GLU A 50 -42.84 -12.69 -13.08
CA GLU A 50 -43.35 -12.57 -14.45
C GLU A 50 -42.29 -12.54 -15.54
N LYS A 51 -41.06 -12.08 -15.19
CA LYS A 51 -40.02 -11.83 -16.19
C LYS A 51 -38.61 -12.03 -15.67
N ILE A 52 -37.71 -12.17 -16.60
CA ILE A 52 -36.26 -12.15 -16.37
C ILE A 52 -35.60 -11.15 -17.30
N VAL A 53 -34.57 -10.46 -16.77
CA VAL A 53 -33.76 -9.50 -17.51
C VAL A 53 -32.31 -9.94 -17.45
N PHE A 54 -31.63 -9.94 -18.60
CA PHE A 54 -30.20 -10.22 -18.70
C PHE A 54 -29.45 -8.97 -19.15
N LEU A 55 -28.33 -8.70 -18.47
CA LEU A 55 -27.37 -7.64 -18.77
C LEU A 55 -26.00 -8.25 -18.98
N PRO A 56 -25.34 -8.03 -20.14
CA PRO A 56 -23.98 -8.53 -20.34
C PRO A 56 -23.03 -8.00 -19.25
N TYR A 57 -22.31 -8.90 -18.57
CA TYR A 57 -21.38 -8.53 -17.48
C TYR A 57 -20.31 -7.54 -17.95
N LYS A 58 -19.82 -7.67 -19.19
CA LYS A 58 -18.80 -6.78 -19.78
C LYS A 58 -19.17 -5.30 -19.73
N GLU A 59 -20.46 -4.99 -19.79
CA GLU A 59 -20.96 -3.61 -19.80
C GLU A 59 -20.95 -2.96 -18.40
N ILE A 60 -20.96 -3.79 -17.36
CA ILE A 60 -20.91 -3.35 -15.97
C ILE A 60 -19.46 -3.36 -15.43
N MET A 61 -18.59 -4.15 -16.05
CA MET A 61 -17.19 -4.30 -15.59
C MET A 61 -16.45 -2.97 -15.41
N PRO A 62 -16.60 -1.95 -16.29
CA PRO A 62 -15.93 -0.67 -16.08
C PRO A 62 -16.31 0.05 -14.79
N PHE A 63 -17.53 -0.15 -14.31
CA PHE A 63 -17.99 0.49 -13.06
C PHE A 63 -17.22 -0.04 -11.84
N PHE A 64 -16.81 -1.31 -11.82
CA PHE A 64 -16.09 -1.90 -10.69
C PHE A 64 -14.65 -1.39 -10.53
N THR A 65 -14.12 -0.68 -11.52
CA THR A 65 -12.78 -0.08 -11.51
C THR A 65 -12.78 1.38 -11.07
N LEU A 66 -13.93 1.96 -10.77
CA LEU A 66 -14.05 3.35 -10.30
C LEU A 66 -13.52 3.50 -8.88
N ASN A 67 -12.51 4.34 -8.69
CA ASN A 67 -11.88 4.59 -7.40
C ASN A 67 -12.67 5.60 -6.54
N ASP A 68 -13.47 6.46 -7.16
CA ASP A 68 -14.20 7.57 -6.52
C ASP A 68 -15.57 7.16 -6.02
N PHE A 69 -15.93 5.88 -6.13
CA PHE A 69 -17.23 5.34 -5.79
C PHE A 69 -17.17 4.56 -4.46
N ASN A 70 -18.11 4.86 -3.56
CA ASN A 70 -18.18 4.16 -2.28
C ASN A 70 -18.95 2.84 -2.39
N TRP A 71 -18.25 1.74 -2.56
CA TRP A 71 -18.82 0.40 -2.66
C TRP A 71 -19.33 -0.17 -1.32
N ASN A 72 -19.11 0.51 -0.18
CA ASN A 72 -19.53 0.03 1.14
C ASN A 72 -20.99 0.40 1.51
N VAL A 73 -21.74 1.00 0.59
CA VAL A 73 -23.17 1.29 0.78
C VAL A 73 -23.97 -0.01 0.90
N THR A 74 -25.09 0.06 1.61
CA THR A 74 -26.03 -1.07 1.70
C THR A 74 -26.78 -1.21 0.38
N PRO A 75 -26.69 -2.34 -0.35
CA PRO A 75 -27.29 -2.47 -1.68
C PRO A 75 -28.81 -2.26 -1.73
N SER A 76 -29.52 -2.56 -0.65
CA SER A 76 -30.99 -2.37 -0.56
C SER A 76 -31.40 -0.96 -0.17
N ASP A 77 -30.49 -0.09 0.22
CA ASP A 77 -30.77 1.28 0.61
C ASP A 77 -30.70 2.22 -0.62
N ASP A 78 -31.87 2.46 -1.22
CA ASP A 78 -32.00 3.30 -2.41
C ASP A 78 -32.02 4.81 -2.10
N THR A 79 -31.84 5.20 -0.83
CA THR A 79 -31.75 6.60 -0.42
C THR A 79 -30.33 7.15 -0.45
N THR A 80 -29.33 6.28 -0.55
CA THR A 80 -27.91 6.69 -0.55
C THR A 80 -27.53 7.44 -1.82
N ARG A 81 -26.64 8.42 -1.69
CA ARG A 81 -26.08 9.17 -2.82
C ARG A 81 -25.46 8.25 -3.88
N ASP A 82 -24.67 7.28 -3.44
CA ASP A 82 -23.95 6.36 -4.33
C ASP A 82 -24.91 5.41 -5.06
N PHE A 83 -25.99 4.97 -4.41
CA PHE A 83 -27.07 4.25 -5.10
C PHE A 83 -27.69 5.11 -6.21
N GLY A 84 -28.02 6.37 -5.91
CA GLY A 84 -28.59 7.29 -6.88
C GLY A 84 -27.67 7.56 -8.06
N LEU A 85 -26.38 7.78 -7.82
CA LEU A 85 -25.38 7.98 -8.86
C LEU A 85 -25.26 6.77 -9.79
N LEU A 86 -25.19 5.56 -9.22
CA LEU A 86 -25.10 4.32 -10.01
C LEU A 86 -26.41 4.05 -10.78
N TYR A 87 -27.55 4.35 -10.17
CA TYR A 87 -28.87 4.22 -10.81
C TYR A 87 -28.97 5.11 -12.06
N GLU A 88 -28.63 6.39 -11.95
CA GLU A 88 -28.67 7.30 -13.09
C GLU A 88 -27.64 6.92 -14.17
N ALA A 89 -26.44 6.49 -13.78
CA ALA A 89 -25.41 6.04 -14.71
C ALA A 89 -25.84 4.78 -15.48
N ILE A 90 -26.37 3.78 -14.81
CA ILE A 90 -26.87 2.55 -15.42
C ILE A 90 -28.06 2.85 -16.33
N ARG A 91 -28.99 3.68 -15.86
CA ARG A 91 -30.17 4.09 -16.65
C ARG A 91 -29.79 4.89 -17.89
N ALA A 92 -28.80 5.76 -17.82
CA ALA A 92 -28.31 6.54 -18.96
C ALA A 92 -27.56 5.67 -19.99
N SER A 93 -26.84 4.65 -19.52
CA SER A 93 -26.01 3.78 -20.35
C SER A 93 -26.79 2.69 -21.06
N LEU A 94 -27.90 2.25 -20.49
CA LEU A 94 -28.63 1.08 -20.94
C LEU A 94 -29.91 1.47 -21.68
N ALA A 95 -30.13 0.86 -22.87
CA ALA A 95 -31.40 0.98 -23.59
C ALA A 95 -32.18 -0.34 -23.48
N LEU A 96 -33.41 -0.29 -23.01
CA LEU A 96 -34.36 -1.41 -23.08
C LEU A 96 -34.71 -1.67 -24.55
N ARG A 97 -34.29 -2.80 -25.10
CA ARG A 97 -34.82 -3.35 -26.33
C ARG A 97 -35.42 -4.73 -26.05
N ALA A 98 -36.71 -4.85 -26.26
CA ALA A 98 -37.32 -6.17 -26.45
C ALA A 98 -36.94 -6.63 -27.85
N ARG A 99 -36.11 -7.69 -27.97
CA ARG A 99 -35.90 -8.36 -29.26
C ARG A 99 -36.86 -9.52 -29.34
N GLY A 100 -37.72 -9.49 -30.38
CA GLY A 100 -38.35 -10.68 -30.97
C GLY A 100 -37.29 -11.55 -31.66
N PRO A 101 -37.62 -12.73 -32.14
CA PRO A 101 -36.72 -13.78 -32.55
C PRO A 101 -35.76 -13.35 -33.65
N CYS A 102 -34.52 -13.81 -33.47
CA CYS A 102 -33.38 -13.62 -34.35
C CYS A 102 -33.71 -13.91 -35.82
N GLY A 103 -33.49 -12.91 -36.66
CA GLY A 103 -33.15 -13.15 -38.07
C GLY A 103 -34.27 -13.25 -39.08
N ARG A 104 -34.67 -12.10 -39.59
CA ARG A 104 -34.84 -11.89 -41.05
C ARG A 104 -34.48 -10.45 -41.35
N GLN A 105 -33.55 -10.25 -42.25
CA GLN A 105 -33.46 -8.99 -43.00
C GLN A 105 -34.81 -8.76 -43.64
N ALA A 106 -35.61 -7.86 -43.18
CA ALA A 106 -36.81 -7.41 -43.85
C ALA A 106 -36.41 -6.23 -44.73
N GLY A 107 -36.46 -6.53 -46.05
CA GLY A 107 -36.62 -5.47 -47.04
C GLY A 107 -37.85 -4.65 -46.78
N GLN A 108 -37.81 -3.42 -47.24
CA GLN A 108 -38.77 -2.36 -47.23
C GLN A 108 -40.24 -2.83 -47.25
N GLY A 109 -41.04 -2.28 -46.34
CA GLY A 109 -42.47 -2.19 -46.52
C GLY A 109 -43.30 -2.48 -45.27
N GLU A 110 -43.98 -1.43 -44.87
CA GLU A 110 -45.22 -1.40 -44.07
C GLU A 110 -45.18 -1.45 -42.56
N ASP A 111 -45.56 -0.33 -42.06
CA ASP A 111 -45.98 0.15 -40.76
C ASP A 111 -46.99 -0.81 -40.10
N HIS A 112 -46.56 -1.55 -39.07
CA HIS A 112 -47.43 -2.11 -38.05
C HIS A 112 -46.78 -1.90 -36.70
N THR A 113 -47.26 -0.84 -36.06
CA THR A 113 -47.06 -0.47 -34.64
C THR A 113 -47.62 -1.55 -33.72
N ASP A 114 -46.80 -2.52 -33.33
CA ASP A 114 -46.96 -3.22 -32.06
C ASP A 114 -45.86 -2.73 -31.11
N ALA A 115 -46.14 -1.60 -30.49
CA ALA A 115 -45.32 -1.02 -29.46
C ALA A 115 -45.35 -1.91 -28.22
N VAL A 116 -44.24 -2.57 -27.96
CA VAL A 116 -43.92 -3.08 -26.61
C VAL A 116 -43.96 -1.88 -25.69
N PRO A 117 -44.74 -1.89 -24.59
CA PRO A 117 -44.94 -0.72 -23.76
C PRO A 117 -43.63 -0.25 -23.17
N VAL A 118 -43.19 0.92 -23.60
CA VAL A 118 -42.26 1.73 -22.85
C VAL A 118 -42.89 1.90 -21.48
N VAL A 119 -42.27 1.45 -20.40
CA VAL A 119 -42.70 1.73 -19.04
C VAL A 119 -42.57 3.24 -18.83
N ARG A 120 -43.60 3.95 -19.24
CA ARG A 120 -43.85 5.32 -18.75
C ARG A 120 -44.35 5.19 -17.33
N THR A 121 -43.58 5.68 -16.38
CA THR A 121 -44.05 5.96 -15.04
C THR A 121 -45.25 6.92 -15.14
N GLN A 122 -46.46 6.39 -15.15
CA GLN A 122 -47.63 7.20 -14.82
C GLN A 122 -47.47 7.61 -13.35
N ARG A 123 -47.34 8.89 -13.13
CA ARG A 123 -47.59 9.50 -11.82
C ARG A 123 -49.09 9.33 -11.57
N ASP A 124 -49.46 8.41 -10.68
CA ASP A 124 -50.77 8.42 -10.09
C ASP A 124 -50.92 9.68 -9.21
N ALA A 125 -51.81 10.54 -9.68
CA ALA A 125 -52.23 11.69 -8.95
C ALA A 125 -53.19 11.24 -7.86
N SER A 126 -52.72 10.92 -6.68
CA SER A 126 -53.53 10.96 -5.47
C SER A 126 -52.65 11.28 -4.25
N GLY A 127 -52.76 12.51 -3.84
CA GLY A 127 -52.60 13.11 -2.54
C GLY A 127 -51.65 12.53 -1.51
N ALA A 128 -50.37 12.99 -1.51
CA ALA A 128 -49.64 13.19 -0.26
C ALA A 128 -48.77 14.44 -0.40
N LYS A 129 -48.99 15.37 0.47
CA LYS A 129 -48.28 16.64 0.56
C LYS A 129 -46.84 16.40 0.98
N GLY A 130 -45.87 17.00 0.27
CA GLY A 130 -44.67 17.47 0.87
C GLY A 130 -43.38 16.69 0.58
N ALA A 131 -42.89 16.68 -0.66
CA ALA A 131 -41.48 16.69 -0.94
C ALA A 131 -41.27 17.53 -2.21
N ARG A 132 -40.68 18.68 -2.06
CA ARG A 132 -40.28 19.53 -3.19
C ARG A 132 -39.18 18.83 -3.96
N PRO A 133 -39.21 18.81 -5.30
CA PRO A 133 -38.04 18.38 -6.08
C PRO A 133 -36.92 19.40 -5.82
N VAL A 134 -35.77 18.87 -5.45
CA VAL A 134 -34.53 19.64 -5.37
C VAL A 134 -34.25 20.14 -6.79
N ARG A 135 -34.48 21.41 -7.01
CA ARG A 135 -34.08 22.13 -8.21
C ARG A 135 -32.57 22.21 -8.19
N ALA A 136 -31.91 21.63 -9.19
CA ALA A 136 -30.49 21.82 -9.41
C ALA A 136 -30.24 23.32 -9.60
N THR A 137 -29.75 23.98 -8.57
CA THR A 137 -29.16 25.31 -8.69
C THR A 137 -27.79 25.14 -9.33
N SER A 138 -27.59 25.82 -10.45
CA SER A 138 -26.30 26.00 -11.09
C SER A 138 -25.38 26.78 -10.14
N GLY A 139 -24.71 26.09 -9.25
CA GLY A 139 -23.59 26.57 -8.47
C GLY A 139 -22.34 25.92 -9.01
N GLN A 140 -21.39 26.72 -9.43
CA GLN A 140 -20.05 26.26 -9.84
C GLN A 140 -19.37 25.56 -8.67
N GLY A 141 -19.43 24.26 -8.66
CA GLY A 141 -18.67 23.34 -7.87
C GLY A 141 -18.61 22.05 -8.69
N GLU A 142 -17.49 21.80 -9.29
CA GLU A 142 -17.27 20.61 -10.10
C GLU A 142 -17.43 19.36 -9.23
N ASP A 143 -18.60 18.74 -9.31
CA ASP A 143 -18.83 17.41 -8.70
C ASP A 143 -18.26 16.37 -9.67
N HIS A 144 -16.96 16.08 -9.51
CA HIS A 144 -16.20 15.19 -10.39
C HIS A 144 -16.72 13.74 -10.41
N THR A 145 -17.51 13.32 -9.42
CA THR A 145 -17.98 11.94 -9.33
C THR A 145 -19.09 11.61 -10.33
N GLY A 146 -20.06 12.49 -10.48
CA GLY A 146 -21.17 12.29 -11.45
C GLY A 146 -20.69 12.28 -12.91
N GLY A 147 -19.69 13.08 -13.23
CA GLY A 147 -19.10 13.15 -14.58
C GLY A 147 -18.31 11.89 -14.97
N THR A 148 -17.69 11.21 -14.01
CA THR A 148 -16.89 10.01 -14.26
C THR A 148 -17.76 8.79 -14.55
N LEU A 149 -18.85 8.60 -13.81
CA LEU A 149 -19.80 7.50 -14.03
C LEU A 149 -20.46 7.60 -15.41
N CYS A 150 -20.82 8.81 -15.85
CA CYS A 150 -21.42 9.01 -17.18
C CYS A 150 -20.44 8.84 -18.34
N ARG A 151 -19.11 8.94 -18.12
CA ARG A 151 -18.08 8.77 -19.17
C ARG A 151 -17.68 7.32 -19.41
N VAL A 152 -18.06 6.39 -18.54
CA VAL A 152 -17.66 4.98 -18.65
C VAL A 152 -18.38 4.25 -19.78
N ALA A 153 -19.60 4.67 -20.15
CA ALA A 153 -20.35 4.09 -21.24
C ALA A 153 -20.47 5.07 -22.41
N SER A 154 -19.76 4.81 -23.50
CA SER A 154 -19.78 5.66 -24.70
C SER A 154 -20.90 5.31 -25.67
N GLU A 155 -21.50 4.14 -25.56
CA GLU A 155 -22.56 3.63 -26.41
C GLU A 155 -23.67 2.99 -25.57
N LYS A 156 -24.96 3.15 -26.02
CA LYS A 156 -26.09 2.54 -25.33
C LYS A 156 -26.08 1.03 -25.50
N THR A 157 -26.09 0.33 -24.37
CA THR A 157 -26.05 -1.13 -24.31
C THR A 157 -27.45 -1.73 -24.23
N GLU A 158 -27.65 -2.85 -24.92
CA GLU A 158 -28.93 -3.56 -24.95
C GLU A 158 -29.11 -4.42 -23.70
N ILE A 159 -30.30 -4.32 -23.08
CA ILE A 159 -30.79 -5.20 -22.03
C ILE A 159 -31.78 -6.17 -22.67
N TYR A 160 -31.63 -7.47 -22.37
CA TYR A 160 -32.55 -8.51 -22.88
C TYR A 160 -33.63 -8.78 -21.82
N LEU A 161 -34.89 -8.47 -22.16
CA LEU A 161 -36.03 -8.70 -21.27
C LEU A 161 -36.96 -9.78 -21.87
N TYR A 162 -37.26 -10.80 -21.06
CA TYR A 162 -38.15 -11.89 -21.43
C TYR A 162 -39.24 -12.03 -20.37
N ARG A 163 -40.53 -12.04 -20.81
CA ARG A 163 -41.66 -12.41 -19.98
C ARG A 163 -41.91 -13.90 -20.10
N TYR A 164 -42.20 -14.59 -19.01
CA TYR A 164 -42.32 -16.04 -19.00
C TYR A 164 -43.51 -16.55 -19.79
N ASP A 165 -44.63 -15.82 -19.80
CA ASP A 165 -45.84 -16.12 -20.50
C ASP A 165 -45.75 -15.86 -22.02
N ALA A 166 -45.13 -14.79 -22.42
CA ALA A 166 -45.08 -14.30 -23.79
C ALA A 166 -43.86 -14.68 -24.59
N HIS A 167 -42.70 -14.93 -23.91
CA HIS A 167 -41.37 -15.11 -24.57
C HIS A 167 -40.66 -16.39 -24.14
N ALA A 168 -41.43 -17.48 -23.86
CA ALA A 168 -40.84 -18.70 -23.32
C ALA A 168 -39.87 -19.38 -24.30
N GLU A 169 -40.16 -19.40 -25.59
CA GLU A 169 -39.31 -20.02 -26.60
C GLU A 169 -38.07 -19.16 -26.88
N GLU A 170 -38.20 -17.86 -26.95
CA GLU A 170 -37.10 -16.90 -27.13
C GLU A 170 -36.14 -16.94 -25.93
N LEU A 171 -36.70 -17.05 -24.72
CA LEU A 171 -35.91 -17.22 -23.51
C LEU A 171 -35.09 -18.53 -23.52
N ARG A 172 -35.75 -19.64 -23.95
CA ARG A 172 -35.02 -20.93 -24.13
C ARG A 172 -33.94 -20.84 -25.18
N ALA A 173 -34.21 -20.18 -26.31
CA ALA A 173 -33.23 -19.96 -27.38
C ALA A 173 -32.06 -19.10 -26.88
N PHE A 174 -32.33 -17.99 -26.14
CA PHE A 174 -31.34 -17.13 -25.55
C PHE A 174 -30.46 -17.90 -24.57
N ILE A 175 -31.04 -18.63 -23.64
CA ILE A 175 -30.30 -19.45 -22.67
C ILE A 175 -29.41 -20.48 -23.40
N LYS A 176 -29.96 -21.18 -24.39
CA LYS A 176 -29.20 -22.17 -25.18
C LYS A 176 -28.03 -21.50 -25.94
N GLN A 177 -28.24 -20.33 -26.49
CA GLN A 177 -27.25 -19.63 -27.30
C GLN A 177 -26.12 -19.06 -26.44
N HIS A 178 -26.44 -18.40 -25.31
CA HIS A 178 -25.48 -17.60 -24.54
C HIS A 178 -24.87 -18.32 -23.33
N PHE A 179 -25.58 -19.31 -22.77
CA PHE A 179 -25.09 -20.06 -21.62
C PHE A 179 -24.54 -21.46 -21.98
N SER A 180 -24.82 -21.97 -23.16
CA SER A 180 -24.23 -23.23 -23.66
C SER A 180 -22.99 -23.03 -24.52
N GLN A 181 -22.78 -21.82 -25.09
CA GLN A 181 -21.65 -21.50 -25.97
C GLN A 181 -20.69 -20.47 -25.40
N GLY A 182 -20.92 -20.00 -24.18
CA GLY A 182 -20.15 -18.91 -23.56
C GLY A 182 -20.55 -17.52 -24.08
N GLY A 183 -20.71 -16.54 -23.17
CA GLY A 183 -20.95 -15.13 -23.54
C GLY A 183 -19.73 -14.47 -24.18
N SER A 184 -19.80 -13.17 -24.47
CA SER A 184 -18.66 -12.41 -25.00
C SER A 184 -17.47 -12.51 -24.06
N GLN A 185 -16.34 -12.89 -24.62
CA GLN A 185 -15.11 -13.09 -23.89
C GLN A 185 -14.60 -11.75 -23.29
N ILE A 186 -14.09 -11.82 -22.08
CA ILE A 186 -13.49 -10.68 -21.38
C ILE A 186 -12.10 -10.45 -21.96
N GLN A 187 -11.83 -9.22 -22.42
CA GLN A 187 -10.49 -8.87 -22.90
C GLN A 187 -9.49 -8.86 -21.76
N VAL A 188 -8.36 -9.51 -21.94
CA VAL A 188 -7.21 -9.40 -21.04
C VAL A 188 -6.40 -8.16 -21.42
N ASN A 189 -6.10 -7.32 -20.44
CA ASN A 189 -5.36 -6.05 -20.62
C ASN A 189 -4.44 -5.80 -19.43
N LYS A 190 -3.71 -4.67 -19.46
CA LYS A 190 -2.76 -4.28 -18.40
C LYS A 190 -3.36 -4.17 -16.99
N ASN A 191 -4.67 -3.92 -16.87
CA ASN A 191 -5.30 -3.69 -15.58
C ASN A 191 -5.82 -5.00 -14.94
N ASN A 192 -6.13 -6.03 -15.74
CA ASN A 192 -6.75 -7.25 -15.24
C ASN A 192 -5.89 -8.51 -15.39
N PHE A 193 -4.77 -8.49 -16.14
CA PHE A 193 -4.01 -9.70 -16.43
C PHE A 193 -3.52 -10.44 -15.18
N VAL A 194 -3.15 -9.73 -14.11
CA VAL A 194 -2.75 -10.34 -12.83
C VAL A 194 -3.94 -11.02 -12.15
N ALA A 195 -5.12 -10.38 -12.14
CA ALA A 195 -6.33 -10.97 -11.59
C ALA A 195 -6.78 -12.20 -12.39
N VAL A 196 -6.64 -12.15 -13.72
CA VAL A 196 -6.89 -13.31 -14.61
C VAL A 196 -5.90 -14.44 -14.33
N TYR A 197 -4.63 -14.13 -14.11
CA TYR A 197 -3.61 -15.10 -13.68
C TYR A 197 -3.96 -15.77 -12.35
N GLN A 198 -4.37 -15.02 -11.33
CA GLN A 198 -4.76 -15.62 -10.05
C GLN A 198 -5.93 -16.60 -10.18
N ARG A 199 -6.88 -16.30 -11.05
CA ARG A 199 -7.99 -17.21 -11.37
C ARG A 199 -7.51 -18.43 -12.17
N TRP A 200 -6.58 -18.25 -13.09
CA TRP A 200 -5.94 -19.35 -13.84
C TRP A 200 -5.21 -20.31 -12.89
N LEU A 201 -4.48 -19.79 -11.89
CA LEU A 201 -3.83 -20.60 -10.84
C LEU A 201 -4.84 -21.48 -10.08
N ALA A 202 -6.03 -20.95 -9.81
CA ALA A 202 -7.05 -21.68 -9.05
C ALA A 202 -7.78 -22.74 -9.90
N THR A 203 -7.83 -22.58 -11.23
CA THR A 203 -8.69 -23.39 -12.12
C THR A 203 -7.90 -24.27 -13.09
N VAL A 204 -6.94 -23.73 -13.79
CA VAL A 204 -6.19 -24.43 -14.86
C VAL A 204 -4.93 -25.10 -14.31
N GLN A 205 -4.14 -24.40 -13.52
CA GLN A 205 -2.88 -24.90 -12.98
C GLN A 205 -2.98 -26.30 -12.34
N PRO A 206 -4.03 -26.65 -11.53
CA PRO A 206 -4.16 -27.97 -10.94
C PRO A 206 -4.39 -29.08 -11.98
N SER A 207 -4.90 -28.75 -13.18
CA SER A 207 -5.17 -29.71 -14.25
C SER A 207 -3.90 -30.10 -15.04
N ILE A 208 -2.79 -29.38 -14.89
CA ILE A 208 -1.54 -29.65 -15.60
C ILE A 208 -0.79 -30.78 -14.91
N ALA A 209 -0.34 -31.80 -15.67
CA ALA A 209 0.30 -33.00 -15.15
C ALA A 209 1.81 -32.80 -14.90
N VAL A 210 2.16 -31.92 -13.95
CA VAL A 210 3.54 -31.56 -13.66
C VAL A 210 3.81 -31.52 -12.16
N ASP A 211 5.08 -31.76 -11.78
CA ASP A 211 5.59 -31.51 -10.44
C ASP A 211 6.05 -30.03 -10.35
N TRP A 212 5.20 -29.21 -9.80
CA TRP A 212 5.44 -27.77 -9.63
C TRP A 212 6.65 -27.47 -8.73
N ALA A 213 6.93 -28.32 -7.74
CA ALA A 213 8.09 -28.13 -6.85
C ALA A 213 9.41 -28.38 -7.59
N LEU A 214 9.41 -29.34 -8.49
CA LEU A 214 10.57 -29.63 -9.35
C LEU A 214 10.79 -28.52 -10.38
N LEU A 215 9.74 -28.05 -11.05
CA LEU A 215 9.85 -26.95 -12.02
C LEU A 215 10.35 -25.66 -11.38
N LYS A 216 9.83 -25.31 -10.20
CA LYS A 216 10.29 -24.12 -9.45
C LYS A 216 11.76 -24.17 -9.09
N LYS A 217 12.33 -25.35 -8.84
CA LYS A 217 13.78 -25.54 -8.66
C LYS A 217 14.58 -25.32 -9.95
N GLN A 218 13.95 -25.55 -11.10
CA GLN A 218 14.53 -25.33 -12.43
C GLN A 218 14.30 -23.91 -12.94
N GLY A 219 13.64 -23.08 -12.16
CA GLY A 219 13.36 -21.67 -12.47
C GLY A 219 12.12 -21.44 -13.33
N ILE A 220 11.35 -22.46 -13.67
CA ILE A 220 10.08 -22.33 -14.40
C ILE A 220 8.94 -22.12 -13.40
N ILE A 221 8.22 -21.02 -13.55
CA ILE A 221 7.12 -20.64 -12.66
C ILE A 221 5.74 -20.93 -13.27
N ASP A 222 4.73 -20.96 -12.41
CA ASP A 222 3.34 -21.12 -12.86
C ASP A 222 2.94 -20.04 -13.88
N GLY A 223 3.48 -18.83 -13.73
CA GLY A 223 3.26 -17.71 -14.65
C GLY A 223 3.74 -17.97 -16.09
N ASP A 224 4.76 -18.81 -16.28
CA ASP A 224 5.25 -19.15 -17.63
C ASP A 224 4.21 -19.96 -18.42
N PHE A 225 3.52 -20.86 -17.72
CA PHE A 225 2.42 -21.65 -18.32
C PHE A 225 1.21 -20.75 -18.62
N PHE A 226 0.92 -19.80 -17.75
CA PHE A 226 -0.13 -18.81 -18.01
C PHE A 226 0.20 -17.92 -19.21
N LEU A 227 1.43 -17.45 -19.34
CA LEU A 227 1.87 -16.65 -20.51
C LEU A 227 1.84 -17.48 -21.79
N ALA A 228 2.21 -18.76 -21.71
CA ALA A 228 2.06 -19.68 -22.85
C ALA A 228 0.62 -19.81 -23.30
N ASP A 229 -0.33 -19.97 -22.38
CA ASP A 229 -1.76 -19.98 -22.67
C ASP A 229 -2.23 -18.68 -23.33
N LEU A 230 -1.77 -17.56 -22.78
CA LEU A 230 -2.25 -16.24 -23.18
C LEU A 230 -1.73 -15.80 -24.55
N LEU A 231 -0.49 -16.19 -24.91
CA LEU A 231 0.25 -15.58 -26.03
C LEU A 231 0.75 -16.57 -27.09
N SER A 232 1.04 -17.86 -26.75
CA SER A 232 1.88 -18.70 -27.60
C SER A 232 1.18 -19.25 -28.85
N GLU A 233 -0.13 -19.40 -28.88
CA GLU A 233 -0.84 -20.00 -30.03
C GLU A 233 -0.97 -19.04 -31.22
N HIS A 234 -0.85 -17.73 -31.01
CA HIS A 234 -1.28 -16.75 -31.98
C HIS A 234 -0.13 -15.91 -32.59
N ASN A 235 1.08 -15.97 -32.01
CA ASN A 235 2.19 -15.14 -32.49
C ASN A 235 3.52 -15.91 -32.53
N GLN A 236 4.06 -16.12 -33.74
CA GLN A 236 5.33 -16.84 -33.96
C GLN A 236 6.52 -16.08 -33.32
N THR A 237 6.52 -14.77 -33.42
CA THR A 237 7.61 -13.92 -32.92
C THR A 237 7.71 -13.95 -31.39
N LEU A 238 6.57 -14.04 -30.72
CA LEU A 238 6.54 -14.12 -29.24
C LEU A 238 6.91 -15.51 -28.71
N LYS A 239 6.74 -16.58 -29.51
CA LYS A 239 7.08 -17.94 -29.08
C LYS A 239 8.53 -18.08 -28.64
N GLU A 240 9.44 -17.32 -29.25
CA GLU A 240 10.87 -17.36 -28.91
C GLU A 240 11.18 -16.66 -27.56
N ALA A 241 10.31 -15.75 -27.15
CA ALA A 241 10.44 -15.01 -25.87
C ALA A 241 9.80 -15.74 -24.67
N LEU A 242 9.11 -16.86 -24.90
CA LEU A 242 8.41 -17.60 -23.85
C LEU A 242 9.16 -18.87 -23.44
N TYR A 243 9.28 -19.11 -22.13
CA TYR A 243 9.92 -20.32 -21.56
C TYR A 243 9.12 -21.58 -21.83
N VAL A 244 7.81 -21.46 -21.77
CA VAL A 244 6.83 -22.51 -22.00
C VAL A 244 6.02 -22.13 -23.21
N LEU A 245 5.77 -23.10 -24.08
CA LEU A 245 4.87 -22.94 -25.23
C LEU A 245 3.68 -23.86 -25.07
N LEU A 246 2.51 -23.35 -25.42
CA LEU A 246 1.34 -24.18 -25.63
C LEU A 246 1.30 -24.61 -27.09
N GLN A 247 1.27 -25.90 -27.33
CA GLN A 247 1.10 -26.52 -28.67
C GLN A 247 -0.06 -27.49 -28.59
N ASP A 248 -1.12 -27.18 -29.28
CA ASP A 248 -2.36 -28.00 -29.30
C ASP A 248 -2.87 -28.32 -27.87
N ASN A 249 -2.55 -29.50 -27.36
CA ASN A 249 -3.02 -30.05 -26.09
C ASN A 249 -1.90 -30.28 -25.07
N ARG A 250 -0.72 -29.72 -25.27
CA ARG A 250 0.46 -29.92 -24.42
C ARG A 250 1.26 -28.66 -24.27
N TYR A 251 1.96 -28.57 -23.12
CA TYR A 251 3.00 -27.57 -22.93
C TYR A 251 4.36 -28.13 -23.27
N VAL A 252 5.18 -27.34 -23.96
CA VAL A 252 6.55 -27.67 -24.36
C VAL A 252 7.50 -26.67 -23.71
N PHE A 253 8.52 -27.19 -23.03
CA PHE A 253 9.53 -26.37 -22.33
C PHE A 253 10.87 -27.08 -22.28
N ASP A 254 11.91 -26.44 -21.71
CA ASP A 254 13.30 -26.99 -21.60
C ASP A 254 13.85 -27.44 -22.98
N ARG A 255 13.68 -26.56 -23.97
CA ARG A 255 14.10 -26.80 -25.36
C ARG A 255 15.61 -26.63 -25.47
N ARG A 256 16.35 -27.72 -25.48
CA ARG A 256 17.82 -27.75 -25.64
C ARG A 256 18.19 -28.55 -26.85
N ILE A 257 19.21 -28.11 -27.56
CA ILE A 257 19.83 -28.88 -28.63
C ILE A 257 20.89 -29.77 -28.01
N ASP A 258 20.83 -31.06 -28.21
CA ASP A 258 21.83 -31.99 -27.72
C ASP A 258 23.14 -31.93 -28.55
N LEU A 259 24.16 -32.64 -28.11
CA LEU A 259 25.45 -32.69 -28.80
C LEU A 259 25.41 -33.27 -30.22
N SER A 260 24.28 -33.91 -30.58
CA SER A 260 24.00 -34.49 -31.91
C SER A 260 23.20 -33.54 -32.78
N GLY A 261 22.82 -32.36 -32.29
CA GLY A 261 22.00 -31.39 -33.04
C GLY A 261 20.49 -31.64 -32.98
N PHE A 262 20.02 -32.55 -32.13
CA PHE A 262 18.60 -32.79 -31.93
C PHE A 262 18.01 -31.96 -30.85
N LEU A 263 16.78 -31.45 -31.09
CA LEU A 263 16.03 -30.66 -30.12
C LEU A 263 15.45 -31.57 -29.03
N MET A 264 15.93 -31.43 -27.82
CA MET A 264 15.40 -32.10 -26.62
C MET A 264 14.35 -31.22 -25.98
N GLU A 265 13.12 -31.69 -25.91
CA GLU A 265 11.98 -30.96 -25.34
C GLU A 265 11.30 -31.80 -24.27
N LYS A 266 10.91 -31.14 -23.17
CA LYS A 266 9.99 -31.73 -22.21
C LYS A 266 8.56 -31.37 -22.58
N GLN A 267 7.67 -32.33 -22.52
CA GLN A 267 6.26 -32.19 -22.85
C GLN A 267 5.40 -32.56 -21.65
N VAL A 268 4.38 -31.73 -21.38
CA VAL A 268 3.44 -31.93 -20.29
C VAL A 268 2.01 -31.80 -20.81
N PHE A 269 1.19 -32.74 -20.40
CA PHE A 269 -0.20 -32.84 -20.81
C PHE A 269 -1.16 -32.45 -19.69
N PHE A 270 -2.42 -32.23 -20.05
CA PHE A 270 -3.49 -31.97 -19.07
C PHE A 270 -4.02 -33.30 -18.49
N LYS A 271 -4.21 -33.35 -17.16
CA LYS A 271 -4.79 -34.49 -16.45
C LYS A 271 -6.27 -34.76 -16.82
N ASP A 272 -6.97 -33.68 -17.21
CA ASP A 272 -8.40 -33.62 -17.45
C ASP A 272 -8.78 -33.49 -18.94
N LYS A 273 -7.85 -33.82 -19.86
CA LYS A 273 -8.00 -33.64 -21.29
C LYS A 273 -8.37 -32.22 -21.72
N GLN A 274 -7.70 -31.21 -21.11
CA GLN A 274 -7.92 -29.78 -21.34
C GLN A 274 -9.29 -29.22 -20.93
N ARG A 275 -10.06 -29.92 -20.15
CA ARG A 275 -11.43 -29.49 -19.82
C ARG A 275 -11.41 -28.15 -19.04
N ALA A 276 -10.64 -28.05 -17.99
CA ALA A 276 -10.52 -26.83 -17.20
C ALA A 276 -9.91 -25.67 -18.00
N HIS A 277 -8.89 -25.97 -18.83
CA HIS A 277 -8.27 -25.02 -19.74
C HIS A 277 -9.25 -24.45 -20.76
N ALA A 278 -9.97 -25.33 -21.51
CA ALA A 278 -10.97 -24.90 -22.50
C ALA A 278 -12.09 -24.07 -21.84
N GLN A 279 -12.54 -24.49 -20.65
CA GLN A 279 -13.58 -23.80 -19.90
C GLN A 279 -13.10 -22.40 -19.42
N PHE A 280 -11.87 -22.28 -18.97
CA PHE A 280 -11.29 -21.00 -18.56
C PHE A 280 -11.19 -20.02 -19.74
N TRP A 281 -10.60 -20.45 -20.85
CA TRP A 281 -10.39 -19.60 -22.04
C TRP A 281 -11.65 -19.36 -22.86
N SER A 282 -12.74 -20.05 -22.58
CA SER A 282 -14.05 -19.64 -23.12
C SER A 282 -14.55 -18.31 -22.55
N LEU A 283 -14.04 -17.90 -21.39
CA LEU A 283 -14.42 -16.66 -20.70
C LEU A 283 -13.54 -15.47 -21.07
N TYR A 284 -12.28 -15.72 -21.40
CA TYR A 284 -11.29 -14.67 -21.67
C TYR A 284 -10.86 -14.67 -23.13
N GLN A 285 -10.79 -13.47 -23.70
CA GLN A 285 -10.28 -13.31 -25.07
C GLN A 285 -8.75 -13.40 -25.04
N ARG A 286 -8.20 -14.28 -25.86
CA ARG A 286 -6.77 -14.39 -26.10
C ARG A 286 -6.47 -14.45 -27.59
N PRO A 287 -5.34 -13.91 -28.05
CA PRO A 287 -4.39 -13.11 -27.26
C PRO A 287 -5.01 -11.76 -26.86
N PRO A 288 -4.44 -11.06 -25.89
CA PRO A 288 -4.79 -9.66 -25.63
C PRO A 288 -4.46 -8.81 -26.87
N ARG A 289 -4.89 -7.53 -26.85
CA ARG A 289 -4.51 -6.59 -27.91
C ARG A 289 -2.99 -6.44 -27.98
N GLU A 290 -2.44 -6.32 -29.16
CA GLU A 290 -1.01 -6.27 -29.43
C GLU A 290 -0.29 -5.16 -28.64
N GLU A 291 -0.96 -4.04 -28.45
CA GLU A 291 -0.48 -2.91 -27.62
C GLU A 291 -0.14 -3.29 -26.15
N TYR A 292 -0.67 -4.40 -25.64
CA TYR A 292 -0.42 -4.86 -24.26
C TYR A 292 0.65 -5.97 -24.17
N TRP A 293 1.10 -6.56 -25.28
CA TRP A 293 2.00 -7.72 -25.23
C TRP A 293 3.34 -7.41 -24.57
N ALA A 294 4.00 -6.34 -25.00
CA ALA A 294 5.25 -5.92 -24.39
C ALA A 294 5.09 -5.66 -22.89
N TYR A 295 4.03 -4.97 -22.50
CA TYR A 295 3.71 -4.68 -21.10
C TYR A 295 3.52 -5.96 -20.27
N ILE A 296 2.80 -6.97 -20.80
CA ILE A 296 2.53 -8.23 -20.11
C ILE A 296 3.80 -9.07 -19.97
N ILE A 297 4.61 -9.15 -21.02
CA ILE A 297 5.87 -9.92 -21.04
C ILE A 297 6.89 -9.27 -20.09
N ASP A 298 7.04 -7.97 -20.14
CA ASP A 298 7.95 -7.23 -19.26
C ASP A 298 7.60 -7.36 -17.77
N ARG A 299 6.35 -7.73 -17.47
CA ARG A 299 5.85 -7.89 -16.09
C ARG A 299 5.65 -9.35 -15.68
N ARG A 300 6.37 -10.27 -16.31
CA ARG A 300 6.41 -11.68 -15.87
C ARG A 300 6.69 -11.81 -14.37
N ASP A 301 7.51 -10.92 -13.81
CA ASP A 301 7.84 -10.92 -12.39
C ASP A 301 6.64 -10.64 -11.47
N LEU A 302 5.58 -10.00 -11.98
CA LEU A 302 4.32 -9.85 -11.24
C LEU A 302 3.59 -11.18 -11.05
N LEU A 303 3.89 -12.18 -11.86
CA LEU A 303 3.32 -13.52 -11.78
C LEU A 303 4.09 -14.44 -10.79
N VAL A 304 5.23 -13.99 -10.27
CA VAL A 304 5.91 -14.70 -9.18
C VAL A 304 5.07 -14.55 -7.91
N PRO A 305 4.82 -15.64 -7.14
CA PRO A 305 4.05 -15.58 -5.90
C PRO A 305 4.61 -14.52 -4.94
N GLN A 306 3.72 -13.73 -4.34
CA GLN A 306 4.08 -12.60 -3.47
C GLN A 306 5.00 -13.01 -2.31
N ASP A 307 4.78 -14.19 -1.73
CA ASP A 307 5.61 -14.74 -0.66
C ASP A 307 7.05 -15.07 -1.09
N VAL A 308 7.24 -15.38 -2.38
CA VAL A 308 8.57 -15.61 -2.97
C VAL A 308 9.28 -14.28 -3.20
N ARG A 309 8.56 -13.28 -3.72
CA ARG A 309 9.09 -11.92 -3.96
C ARG A 309 9.45 -11.20 -2.67
N GLU A 310 8.57 -11.24 -1.67
CA GLU A 310 8.83 -10.65 -0.35
C GLU A 310 10.01 -11.32 0.37
N ARG A 311 10.20 -12.63 0.18
CA ARG A 311 11.37 -13.34 0.72
C ARG A 311 12.68 -12.92 0.07
N LYS A 312 12.69 -12.76 -1.25
CA LYS A 312 13.87 -12.34 -2.03
C LYS A 312 14.11 -10.82 -1.94
N GLY A 313 13.11 -10.02 -1.53
CA GLY A 313 13.16 -8.56 -1.53
C GLY A 313 13.27 -7.97 -2.94
N SER A 314 12.88 -8.73 -3.96
CA SER A 314 13.01 -8.34 -5.36
C SER A 314 11.83 -7.45 -5.77
N PHE A 315 12.12 -6.19 -6.16
CA PHE A 315 11.14 -5.23 -6.64
C PHE A 315 11.55 -4.72 -8.01
N PHE A 316 10.57 -4.63 -8.90
CA PHE A 316 10.78 -4.12 -10.24
C PHE A 316 10.92 -2.60 -10.21
N THR A 317 11.99 -2.07 -10.86
CA THR A 317 12.18 -0.63 -10.99
C THR A 317 11.35 -0.11 -12.16
N PRO A 318 10.39 0.82 -11.96
CA PRO A 318 9.61 1.43 -13.02
C PRO A 318 10.48 2.18 -14.03
N ARG A 319 10.10 2.15 -15.30
CA ARG A 319 10.85 2.76 -16.39
C ARG A 319 11.17 4.23 -16.14
N GLN A 320 10.21 5.00 -15.63
CA GLN A 320 10.41 6.41 -15.30
C GLN A 320 11.59 6.64 -14.32
N TRP A 321 11.76 5.74 -13.34
CA TRP A 321 12.86 5.85 -12.37
C TRP A 321 14.16 5.32 -12.93
N VAL A 322 14.10 4.36 -13.87
CA VAL A 322 15.29 3.93 -14.64
C VAL A 322 15.83 5.10 -15.45
N GLU A 323 14.98 5.75 -16.25
CA GLU A 323 15.37 6.90 -17.09
C GLU A 323 15.90 8.06 -16.23
N LEU A 324 15.21 8.41 -15.13
CA LEU A 324 15.66 9.45 -14.21
C LEU A 324 17.01 9.11 -13.57
N SER A 325 17.21 7.86 -13.13
CA SER A 325 18.47 7.43 -12.49
C SER A 325 19.65 7.48 -13.48
N GLN A 326 19.44 7.11 -14.74
CA GLN A 326 20.45 7.23 -15.78
C GLN A 326 20.80 8.68 -16.09
N GLN A 327 19.82 9.59 -16.07
CA GLN A 327 20.06 11.02 -16.17
C GLN A 327 20.92 11.53 -15.00
N TYR A 328 20.65 11.06 -13.76
CA TYR A 328 21.44 11.45 -12.58
C TYR A 328 22.88 10.92 -12.64
N ILE A 329 23.10 9.75 -13.25
CA ILE A 329 24.43 9.26 -13.53
C ILE A 329 25.12 10.16 -14.57
N ALA A 330 24.43 10.52 -15.65
CA ALA A 330 24.96 11.42 -16.67
C ALA A 330 25.30 12.81 -16.11
N ASP A 331 24.48 13.35 -15.23
CA ASP A 331 24.75 14.63 -14.55
C ASP A 331 26.04 14.60 -13.69
N VAL A 332 26.43 13.43 -13.17
CA VAL A 332 27.66 13.26 -12.38
C VAL A 332 28.88 12.95 -13.24
N LEU A 333 28.73 12.14 -14.28
CA LEU A 333 29.83 11.58 -15.06
C LEU A 333 30.00 12.25 -16.44
N GLY A 334 29.05 13.05 -16.87
CA GLY A 334 28.98 13.67 -18.21
C GLY A 334 28.12 12.88 -19.18
N GLU A 335 27.67 13.54 -20.25
CA GLU A 335 26.77 12.98 -21.26
C GLU A 335 27.32 11.70 -21.94
N ASN A 336 28.64 11.62 -22.10
CA ASN A 336 29.30 10.48 -22.76
C ASN A 336 29.66 9.34 -21.81
N TRP A 337 29.15 9.32 -20.59
CA TRP A 337 29.53 8.37 -19.56
C TRP A 337 29.42 6.90 -20.00
N GLN A 338 28.47 6.54 -20.84
CA GLN A 338 28.26 5.17 -21.30
C GLN A 338 29.38 4.67 -22.21
N GLU A 339 30.10 5.58 -22.90
CA GLU A 339 31.28 5.24 -23.70
C GLU A 339 32.56 5.15 -22.86
N GLU A 340 32.61 5.91 -21.75
CA GLU A 340 33.83 6.05 -20.92
C GLU A 340 33.85 5.13 -19.71
N TYR A 341 32.69 4.68 -19.23
CA TYR A 341 32.56 3.87 -18.03
C TYR A 341 32.00 2.48 -18.31
N TYR A 342 32.42 1.53 -17.52
CA TYR A 342 31.82 0.19 -17.44
C TYR A 342 30.64 0.21 -16.48
N VAL A 343 29.60 -0.58 -16.77
CA VAL A 343 28.40 -0.70 -15.93
C VAL A 343 28.25 -2.15 -15.51
N TRP A 344 28.09 -2.39 -14.23
CA TRP A 344 27.76 -3.71 -13.71
C TRP A 344 26.53 -3.65 -12.80
N ASP A 345 25.47 -4.33 -13.22
CA ASP A 345 24.33 -4.62 -12.36
C ASP A 345 24.52 -6.01 -11.75
N CYS A 346 24.95 -6.07 -10.48
CA CYS A 346 25.18 -7.32 -9.77
C CYS A 346 23.93 -7.90 -9.08
N ALA A 347 22.78 -7.25 -9.25
CA ALA A 347 21.45 -7.67 -8.79
C ALA A 347 20.40 -7.51 -9.90
N ALA A 348 20.76 -7.80 -11.13
CA ALA A 348 20.06 -7.38 -12.35
C ALA A 348 18.64 -7.93 -12.48
N GLY A 349 18.30 -9.04 -11.80
CA GLY A 349 17.06 -9.74 -12.03
C GLY A 349 16.86 -9.99 -13.52
N THR A 350 15.79 -9.45 -14.12
CA THR A 350 15.53 -9.56 -15.54
C THR A 350 16.17 -8.48 -16.42
N GLY A 351 17.06 -7.64 -15.85
CA GLY A 351 17.82 -6.61 -16.59
C GLY A 351 17.07 -5.31 -16.83
N ASN A 352 16.02 -5.00 -16.08
CA ASN A 352 15.21 -3.80 -16.29
C ASN A 352 15.95 -2.50 -16.07
N LEU A 353 16.85 -2.46 -15.07
CA LEU A 353 17.62 -1.27 -14.75
C LEU A 353 18.58 -0.86 -15.87
N LEU A 354 19.00 -1.84 -16.68
CA LEU A 354 19.92 -1.63 -17.81
C LEU A 354 19.20 -1.19 -19.11
N ASN A 355 17.87 -1.08 -19.05
CA ASN A 355 17.07 -0.70 -20.20
C ASN A 355 17.37 0.75 -20.61
N GLY A 356 17.59 1.00 -21.90
CA GLY A 356 17.93 2.33 -22.42
C GLY A 356 19.43 2.64 -22.49
N LEU A 357 20.31 1.80 -21.90
CA LEU A 357 21.76 1.95 -22.05
C LEU A 357 22.17 1.60 -23.49
N THR A 358 23.15 2.35 -24.03
CA THR A 358 23.48 2.32 -25.47
C THR A 358 24.71 1.52 -25.82
N ASN A 359 25.70 1.41 -24.91
CA ASN A 359 26.94 0.70 -25.21
C ASN A 359 27.01 -0.70 -24.54
N LYS A 360 26.50 -1.70 -25.25
CA LYS A 360 26.46 -3.10 -24.78
C LYS A 360 27.82 -3.72 -24.43
N TYR A 361 28.90 -3.18 -25.00
CA TYR A 361 30.26 -3.71 -24.74
C TYR A 361 30.78 -3.36 -23.34
N ASN A 362 30.20 -2.30 -22.75
CA ASN A 362 30.56 -1.84 -21.41
C ASN A 362 29.56 -2.30 -20.32
N ILE A 363 28.53 -3.06 -20.68
CA ILE A 363 27.45 -3.42 -19.74
C ILE A 363 27.59 -4.90 -19.33
N TRP A 364 27.57 -5.15 -18.02
CA TRP A 364 27.59 -6.47 -17.38
C TRP A 364 26.36 -6.62 -16.50
N ALA A 365 25.77 -7.82 -16.52
CA ALA A 365 24.57 -8.13 -15.75
C ALA A 365 24.69 -9.50 -15.08
N SER A 366 24.52 -9.55 -13.78
CA SER A 366 24.48 -10.80 -13.04
C SER A 366 23.31 -10.88 -12.08
N THR A 367 22.83 -12.08 -11.88
CA THR A 367 21.69 -12.36 -11.00
C THR A 367 21.83 -13.71 -10.31
N LEU A 368 21.19 -13.85 -9.16
CA LEU A 368 21.18 -15.10 -8.39
C LEU A 368 20.44 -16.23 -9.13
N ASP A 369 19.34 -15.89 -9.80
CA ASP A 369 18.43 -16.88 -10.41
C ASP A 369 18.86 -17.19 -11.84
N PRO A 370 19.18 -18.47 -12.18
CA PRO A 370 19.54 -18.86 -13.54
C PRO A 370 18.44 -18.61 -14.56
N GLN A 371 17.21 -18.49 -14.10
CA GLN A 371 16.08 -18.20 -14.93
C GLN A 371 16.07 -16.72 -15.37
N ASP A 372 16.41 -15.80 -14.48
CA ASP A 372 16.55 -14.39 -14.84
C ASP A 372 17.66 -14.17 -15.87
N VAL A 373 18.75 -14.98 -15.80
CA VAL A 373 19.79 -15.02 -16.86
C VAL A 373 19.19 -15.39 -18.20
N GLN A 374 18.31 -16.40 -18.22
CA GLN A 374 17.68 -16.83 -19.47
C GLN A 374 16.73 -15.74 -19.99
N VAL A 375 15.96 -15.05 -19.13
CA VAL A 375 15.14 -13.89 -19.53
C VAL A 375 15.97 -12.81 -20.20
N MET A 376 17.12 -12.46 -19.62
CA MET A 376 17.98 -11.46 -20.20
C MET A 376 18.53 -11.91 -21.57
N LYS A 377 18.88 -13.19 -21.74
CA LYS A 377 19.32 -13.74 -23.04
C LYS A 377 18.21 -13.70 -24.08
N ASP A 378 16.99 -14.06 -23.69
CA ASP A 378 15.84 -13.95 -24.60
C ASP A 378 15.54 -12.50 -24.98
N ARG A 379 15.71 -11.55 -24.04
CA ARG A 379 15.63 -10.11 -24.36
C ARG A 379 16.70 -9.67 -25.35
N ILE A 380 17.93 -10.18 -25.25
CA ILE A 380 19.02 -9.95 -26.21
C ILE A 380 18.64 -10.47 -27.60
N ALA A 381 18.09 -11.67 -27.67
CA ALA A 381 17.61 -12.25 -28.94
C ALA A 381 16.51 -11.40 -29.59
N ASN A 382 15.72 -10.67 -28.76
CA ASN A 382 14.67 -9.75 -29.19
C ASN A 382 15.12 -8.27 -29.28
N GLY A 383 16.43 -8.01 -29.34
CA GLY A 383 16.98 -6.68 -29.62
C GLY A 383 17.37 -5.84 -28.40
N ALA A 384 17.37 -6.43 -27.17
CA ALA A 384 17.91 -5.71 -26.02
C ALA A 384 19.41 -5.44 -26.21
N ASN A 385 19.86 -4.25 -25.82
CA ASN A 385 21.25 -3.81 -26.04
C ASN A 385 22.20 -4.33 -24.96
N LEU A 386 22.34 -5.64 -24.88
CA LEU A 386 23.26 -6.36 -23.99
C LEU A 386 24.03 -7.40 -24.81
N LEU A 387 25.17 -7.85 -24.31
CA LEU A 387 25.91 -9.00 -24.86
C LEU A 387 25.56 -10.26 -24.08
N GLU A 388 25.31 -11.36 -24.78
CA GLU A 388 25.00 -12.65 -24.14
C GLU A 388 26.14 -13.14 -23.25
N SER A 389 27.41 -12.92 -23.65
CA SER A 389 28.60 -13.24 -22.87
C SER A 389 28.77 -12.40 -21.61
N HIS A 390 28.04 -11.28 -21.48
CA HIS A 390 28.09 -10.37 -20.33
C HIS A 390 26.93 -10.61 -19.35
N VAL A 391 26.05 -11.57 -19.65
CA VAL A 391 24.92 -11.95 -18.80
C VAL A 391 25.16 -13.33 -18.21
N PHE A 392 25.23 -13.42 -16.86
CA PHE A 392 25.64 -14.65 -16.20
C PHE A 392 24.97 -14.79 -14.81
N GLN A 393 24.94 -16.05 -14.33
CA GLN A 393 24.52 -16.34 -12.98
C GLN A 393 25.65 -16.05 -12.00
N PHE A 394 25.35 -15.35 -10.91
CA PHE A 394 26.30 -15.04 -9.85
C PHE A 394 25.57 -14.73 -8.54
N ASP A 395 25.93 -15.45 -7.47
CA ASP A 395 25.45 -15.13 -6.13
C ASP A 395 26.36 -14.08 -5.51
N PHE A 396 25.97 -12.81 -5.66
CA PHE A 396 26.78 -11.68 -5.19
C PHE A 396 27.05 -11.70 -3.68
N LEU A 397 26.29 -12.42 -2.87
CA LEU A 397 26.51 -12.49 -1.41
C LEU A 397 27.38 -13.68 -0.99
N ASN A 398 27.54 -14.70 -1.83
CA ASN A 398 28.28 -15.92 -1.49
C ASN A 398 29.45 -16.25 -2.42
N ASP A 399 29.37 -15.95 -3.72
CA ASP A 399 30.40 -16.34 -4.69
C ASP A 399 31.65 -15.45 -4.63
N GLU A 400 32.84 -16.03 -4.92
CA GLU A 400 34.06 -15.28 -5.08
C GLU A 400 34.14 -14.63 -6.46
N PHE A 401 34.88 -13.53 -6.58
CA PHE A 401 35.05 -12.81 -7.85
C PHE A 401 35.90 -13.55 -8.90
N ASP A 402 36.53 -14.66 -8.54
CA ASP A 402 37.16 -15.59 -9.50
C ASP A 402 36.18 -16.29 -10.43
N LYS A 403 34.87 -16.33 -10.06
CA LYS A 403 33.77 -16.85 -10.88
C LYS A 403 33.24 -15.85 -11.90
N LEU A 404 33.68 -14.61 -11.84
CA LEU A 404 33.22 -13.60 -12.82
C LEU A 404 33.74 -13.93 -14.22
N PRO A 405 33.06 -13.53 -15.31
CA PRO A 405 33.59 -13.60 -16.65
C PRO A 405 34.95 -12.86 -16.75
N ALA A 406 35.91 -13.38 -17.56
CA ALA A 406 37.27 -12.87 -17.64
C ALA A 406 37.33 -11.34 -17.88
N GLY A 407 36.48 -10.80 -18.77
CA GLY A 407 36.44 -9.36 -19.05
C GLY A 407 36.02 -8.52 -17.84
N LEU A 408 35.07 -9.00 -17.02
CA LEU A 408 34.67 -8.30 -15.80
C LEU A 408 35.72 -8.48 -14.69
N GLN A 409 36.37 -9.65 -14.59
CA GLN A 409 37.48 -9.83 -13.69
C GLN A 409 38.62 -8.85 -13.97
N GLU A 410 38.95 -8.64 -15.23
CA GLU A 410 39.98 -7.65 -15.64
C GLU A 410 39.60 -6.25 -15.16
N ILE A 411 38.35 -5.85 -15.34
CA ILE A 411 37.87 -4.53 -14.90
C ILE A 411 37.95 -4.41 -13.35
N VAL A 412 37.50 -5.41 -12.62
CA VAL A 412 37.51 -5.39 -11.15
C VAL A 412 38.96 -5.43 -10.59
N ASN A 413 39.89 -6.13 -11.24
CA ASN A 413 41.24 -6.28 -10.75
C ASN A 413 42.19 -5.14 -11.17
N ASP A 414 41.95 -4.51 -12.31
CA ASP A 414 42.76 -3.37 -12.78
C ASP A 414 42.29 -2.05 -12.08
N PRO A 415 43.18 -1.41 -11.29
CA PRO A 415 42.84 -0.17 -10.58
C PRO A 415 42.37 1.00 -11.48
N GLN A 416 42.84 1.06 -12.73
CA GLN A 416 42.46 2.14 -13.66
C GLN A 416 41.08 1.89 -14.25
N LYS A 417 40.81 0.64 -14.67
CA LYS A 417 39.51 0.23 -15.19
C LYS A 417 38.44 0.28 -14.10
N ARG A 418 38.78 -0.18 -12.88
CA ARG A 418 37.87 -0.18 -11.72
C ARG A 418 37.40 1.24 -11.34
N ARG A 419 38.25 2.25 -11.47
CA ARG A 419 37.83 3.66 -11.27
C ARG A 419 36.78 4.13 -12.26
N LYS A 420 36.69 3.46 -13.39
CA LYS A 420 35.65 3.70 -14.42
C LYS A 420 34.50 2.70 -14.34
N LEU A 421 34.37 1.93 -13.26
CA LEU A 421 33.26 1.01 -13.04
C LEU A 421 32.16 1.69 -12.25
N VAL A 422 30.97 1.68 -12.80
CA VAL A 422 29.72 2.05 -12.13
C VAL A 422 28.96 0.78 -11.75
N VAL A 423 28.89 0.47 -10.48
CA VAL A 423 28.00 -0.59 -9.97
C VAL A 423 26.60 0.02 -9.84
N TYR A 424 25.77 -0.24 -10.86
CA TYR A 424 24.43 0.35 -11.00
C TYR A 424 23.37 -0.69 -10.63
N ILE A 425 22.72 -0.54 -9.46
CA ILE A 425 21.94 -1.60 -8.84
C ILE A 425 20.62 -1.11 -8.20
N ASN A 426 19.62 -1.98 -8.22
CA ASN A 426 18.49 -1.93 -7.31
C ASN A 426 18.52 -3.22 -6.46
N PRO A 427 19.29 -3.26 -5.35
CA PRO A 427 19.50 -4.48 -4.58
C PRO A 427 18.22 -4.86 -3.80
N PRO A 428 18.07 -6.13 -3.39
CA PRO A 428 16.88 -6.58 -2.66
C PRO A 428 16.75 -5.91 -1.28
N TYR A 429 15.52 -5.52 -0.90
CA TYR A 429 15.19 -4.82 0.35
C TYR A 429 14.73 -5.74 1.51
N ALA A 430 15.16 -6.99 1.57
CA ALA A 430 14.79 -7.86 2.66
C ALA A 430 15.51 -7.49 3.96
N GLU A 431 14.74 -7.44 5.07
CA GLU A 431 15.22 -7.13 6.42
C GLU A 431 14.99 -8.29 7.38
N LEU A 432 15.94 -8.57 8.28
CA LEU A 432 15.79 -9.49 9.40
C LEU A 432 14.86 -8.94 10.48
N GLY A 433 13.72 -9.58 10.68
CA GLY A 433 12.75 -9.22 11.73
C GLY A 433 13.28 -9.39 13.15
N ASN A 434 12.86 -8.48 14.07
CA ASN A 434 13.29 -8.46 15.49
C ASN A 434 12.41 -9.30 16.44
N LYS A 435 11.33 -9.96 15.97
CA LYS A 435 10.32 -10.53 16.85
C LYS A 435 10.77 -11.84 17.49
N ARG A 436 10.50 -11.97 18.81
CA ARG A 436 10.72 -13.21 19.58
C ARG A 436 9.77 -14.34 19.18
N ALA A 437 8.56 -14.03 18.70
CA ALA A 437 7.64 -15.01 18.14
C ALA A 437 7.89 -15.15 16.65
N ILE A 438 8.57 -16.19 16.25
CA ILE A 438 8.95 -16.46 14.86
C ILE A 438 7.74 -17.07 14.16
N THR A 439 7.07 -16.33 13.29
CA THR A 439 6.12 -16.89 12.35
C THR A 439 6.88 -17.68 11.26
N ARG A 440 6.19 -18.61 10.57
CA ARG A 440 6.79 -19.38 9.46
C ARG A 440 7.36 -18.45 8.37
N HIS A 441 6.82 -17.26 8.24
CA HIS A 441 7.26 -16.18 7.33
C HIS A 441 8.59 -15.55 7.77
N GLU A 442 8.80 -15.34 9.07
CA GLU A 442 10.02 -14.74 9.62
C GLU A 442 11.20 -15.72 9.66
N LEU A 443 10.94 -17.03 9.82
CA LEU A 443 11.98 -18.07 9.64
C LEU A 443 12.57 -18.05 8.24
N ASN A 444 11.73 -17.84 7.23
CA ASN A 444 12.18 -17.72 5.83
C ASN A 444 12.97 -16.42 5.58
N LYS A 445 12.57 -15.29 6.20
CA LYS A 445 13.32 -14.03 6.12
C LYS A 445 14.69 -14.11 6.81
N ARG A 446 14.81 -14.82 7.92
CA ARG A 446 16.09 -15.05 8.61
C ARG A 446 17.09 -15.77 7.71
N ARG A 447 16.68 -16.84 7.02
CA ARG A 447 17.55 -17.57 6.10
C ARG A 447 18.02 -16.74 4.92
N VAL A 448 17.24 -15.77 4.47
CA VAL A 448 17.57 -14.93 3.32
C VAL A 448 18.58 -13.84 3.66
N ALA A 449 18.60 -13.30 4.88
CA ALA A 449 19.41 -12.12 5.19
C ALA A 449 20.67 -12.41 6.04
N ASN A 450 20.78 -13.56 6.70
CA ASN A 450 21.93 -13.87 7.57
C ASN A 450 22.65 -15.18 7.26
N ASP A 451 22.25 -15.92 6.23
CA ASP A 451 22.85 -17.19 5.84
C ASP A 451 23.77 -16.99 4.62
N HIS A 452 24.62 -15.94 4.70
CA HIS A 452 25.49 -15.53 3.62
C HIS A 452 26.91 -15.28 4.12
N ARG A 453 27.91 -15.66 3.31
CA ARG A 453 29.31 -15.36 3.56
C ARG A 453 29.56 -13.85 3.76
N THR A 454 28.92 -13.00 2.96
CA THR A 454 29.03 -11.54 3.09
C THR A 454 28.53 -11.05 4.45
N TYR A 455 27.45 -11.63 4.98
CA TYR A 455 26.96 -11.30 6.32
C TYR A 455 28.02 -11.66 7.37
N ASP A 456 28.54 -12.88 7.37
CA ASP A 456 29.51 -13.33 8.37
C ASP A 456 30.80 -12.51 8.32
N LYS A 457 31.28 -12.17 7.12
CA LYS A 457 32.50 -11.40 6.89
C LYS A 457 32.37 -9.95 7.40
N TYR A 458 31.25 -9.29 7.15
CA TYR A 458 31.09 -7.85 7.39
C TYR A 458 30.21 -7.48 8.59
N PHE A 459 29.54 -8.44 9.22
CA PHE A 459 28.79 -8.19 10.46
C PHE A 459 29.64 -7.52 11.55
N PRO A 460 30.90 -7.90 11.80
CA PRO A 460 31.72 -7.22 12.81
C PRO A 460 31.93 -5.72 12.53
N LEU A 461 31.93 -5.31 11.26
CA LEU A 461 32.16 -3.93 10.83
C LEU A 461 30.87 -3.08 10.90
N ILE A 462 29.79 -3.57 10.29
CA ILE A 462 28.56 -2.77 10.11
C ILE A 462 27.43 -3.15 11.07
N LYS A 463 27.64 -4.15 11.93
CA LYS A 463 26.75 -4.59 13.02
C LYS A 463 25.27 -4.62 12.60
N GLN A 464 24.43 -3.71 13.16
CA GLN A 464 22.99 -3.72 12.95
C GLN A 464 22.57 -3.47 11.48
N ALA A 465 23.35 -2.73 10.71
CA ALA A 465 23.08 -2.48 9.30
C ALA A 465 23.16 -3.75 8.45
N SER A 466 23.95 -4.77 8.86
CA SER A 466 24.02 -6.06 8.16
C SER A 466 22.68 -6.82 8.08
N ARG A 467 21.68 -6.41 8.84
CA ARG A 467 20.33 -6.99 8.77
C ARG A 467 19.59 -6.62 7.48
N GLU A 468 20.06 -5.61 6.76
CA GLU A 468 19.52 -5.15 5.49
C GLU A 468 20.37 -5.70 4.34
N LEU A 469 19.74 -6.39 3.38
CA LEU A 469 20.49 -6.98 2.25
C LEU A 469 21.20 -5.90 1.43
N PHE A 470 20.53 -4.76 1.16
CA PHE A 470 21.16 -3.69 0.39
C PHE A 470 22.46 -3.16 1.04
N ALA A 471 22.53 -3.14 2.38
CA ALA A 471 23.75 -2.75 3.10
C ALA A 471 24.87 -3.78 2.96
N GLN A 472 24.52 -5.09 2.86
CA GLN A 472 25.50 -6.14 2.58
C GLN A 472 26.08 -6.00 1.16
N PHE A 473 25.25 -5.67 0.16
CA PHE A 473 25.73 -5.35 -1.19
C PHE A 473 26.71 -4.18 -1.16
N MET A 474 26.32 -3.07 -0.55
CA MET A 474 27.14 -1.86 -0.50
C MET A 474 28.48 -2.08 0.19
N ILE A 475 28.47 -2.72 1.37
CA ILE A 475 29.73 -2.91 2.11
C ILE A 475 30.65 -3.89 1.39
N ARG A 476 30.11 -4.90 0.69
CA ARG A 476 30.92 -5.79 -0.13
C ARG A 476 31.56 -5.04 -1.29
N ILE A 477 30.79 -4.20 -2.02
CA ILE A 477 31.32 -3.37 -3.11
C ILE A 477 32.42 -2.45 -2.56
N TYR A 478 32.15 -1.75 -1.47
CA TYR A 478 33.12 -0.84 -0.84
C TYR A 478 34.44 -1.50 -0.50
N CYS A 479 34.38 -2.69 0.12
CA CYS A 479 35.58 -3.39 0.58
C CYS A 479 36.31 -4.18 -0.51
N GLU A 480 35.57 -4.75 -1.46
CA GLU A 480 36.13 -5.69 -2.46
C GLU A 480 36.31 -5.06 -3.85
N ILE A 481 35.66 -3.93 -4.14
CA ILE A 481 35.77 -3.18 -5.41
C ILE A 481 36.07 -1.70 -5.09
N PRO A 482 37.18 -1.40 -4.41
CA PRO A 482 37.47 -0.04 -3.94
C PRO A 482 37.67 0.93 -5.12
N HIS A 483 37.27 2.20 -4.90
CA HIS A 483 37.40 3.31 -5.84
C HIS A 483 36.51 3.24 -7.09
N CYS A 484 35.52 2.37 -7.16
CA CYS A 484 34.46 2.41 -8.16
C CYS A 484 33.38 3.43 -7.78
N LEU A 485 32.35 3.58 -8.63
CA LEU A 485 31.15 4.32 -8.31
C LEU A 485 30.01 3.34 -7.98
N ILE A 486 29.16 3.70 -7.02
CA ILE A 486 27.91 3.00 -6.76
C ILE A 486 26.75 3.92 -7.13
N ALA A 487 25.89 3.46 -8.01
CA ALA A 487 24.63 4.11 -8.37
C ALA A 487 23.49 3.17 -7.97
N GLN A 488 22.76 3.49 -6.89
CA GLN A 488 21.86 2.51 -6.32
C GLN A 488 20.54 3.08 -5.83
N PHE A 489 19.50 2.26 -5.90
CA PHE A 489 18.28 2.46 -5.15
C PHE A 489 18.39 1.85 -3.76
N SER A 490 17.90 2.55 -2.74
CA SER A 490 17.78 2.02 -1.37
C SER A 490 16.76 2.82 -0.55
N THR A 491 16.42 2.30 0.63
CA THR A 491 15.71 3.09 1.63
C THR A 491 16.62 4.16 2.22
N LEU A 492 16.05 5.19 2.86
CA LEU A 492 16.83 6.27 3.48
C LEU A 492 17.59 5.83 4.75
N LYS A 493 17.48 4.58 5.15
CA LYS A 493 18.12 4.05 6.37
C LYS A 493 19.63 4.32 6.40
N ILE A 494 20.31 4.19 5.25
CA ILE A 494 21.75 4.45 5.15
C ILE A 494 22.12 5.87 5.54
N VAL A 495 21.30 6.86 5.18
CA VAL A 495 21.60 8.27 5.39
C VAL A 495 21.23 8.72 6.79
N GLN A 496 20.03 8.37 7.31
CA GLN A 496 19.50 9.05 8.49
C GLN A 496 19.14 8.15 9.68
N THR A 497 19.20 6.82 9.55
CA THR A 497 18.78 5.94 10.65
C THR A 497 19.92 5.66 11.64
N PRO A 498 19.69 5.72 12.96
CA PRO A 498 20.71 5.44 13.97
C PRO A 498 21.32 4.03 13.88
N ASN A 499 20.54 3.03 13.46
CA ASN A 499 21.02 1.66 13.27
C ASN A 499 22.12 1.51 12.21
N PHE A 500 22.33 2.55 11.38
CA PHE A 500 23.39 2.62 10.37
C PHE A 500 24.62 3.44 10.81
N SER A 501 24.73 3.84 12.08
CA SER A 501 25.87 4.61 12.56
C SER A 501 27.21 3.89 12.27
N TYR A 502 27.32 2.61 12.65
CA TYR A 502 28.51 1.80 12.35
C TYR A 502 28.80 1.62 10.86
N PHE A 503 27.74 1.56 10.04
CA PHE A 503 27.91 1.53 8.59
C PHE A 503 28.54 2.83 8.10
N ARG A 504 28.06 3.99 8.56
CA ARG A 504 28.59 5.30 8.19
C ARG A 504 30.01 5.56 8.72
N GLU A 505 30.41 4.93 9.83
CA GLU A 505 31.78 4.96 10.33
C GLU A 505 32.78 4.21 9.46
N VAL A 506 32.30 3.25 8.66
CA VAL A 506 33.14 2.42 7.78
C VAL A 506 33.05 2.85 6.33
N PHE A 507 31.85 3.21 5.87
CA PHE A 507 31.57 3.53 4.48
C PHE A 507 31.88 4.99 4.19
N HIS A 508 33.14 5.27 3.84
CA HIS A 508 33.62 6.59 3.46
C HIS A 508 33.51 6.78 1.96
N ALA A 509 32.59 7.59 1.52
CA ALA A 509 32.35 7.85 0.09
C ALA A 509 31.68 9.21 -0.11
N ALA A 510 31.99 9.87 -1.21
CA ALA A 510 31.33 11.13 -1.55
C ALA A 510 29.95 10.88 -2.20
N LEU A 511 28.87 11.36 -1.57
CA LEU A 511 27.57 11.40 -2.21
C LEU A 511 27.54 12.53 -3.22
N LYS A 512 27.50 12.19 -4.52
CA LYS A 512 27.56 13.15 -5.62
C LYS A 512 26.19 13.72 -5.96
N LYS A 513 25.16 12.87 -6.03
CA LYS A 513 23.80 13.25 -6.38
C LYS A 513 22.79 12.25 -5.88
N SER A 514 21.56 12.70 -5.58
CA SER A 514 20.49 11.80 -5.13
C SER A 514 19.10 12.38 -5.38
N PHE A 515 18.12 11.48 -5.53
CA PHE A 515 16.70 11.83 -5.55
C PHE A 515 15.85 10.86 -4.72
N LEU A 516 14.65 11.30 -4.36
CA LEU A 516 13.68 10.54 -3.57
C LEU A 516 12.36 10.40 -4.33
N VAL A 517 11.79 9.20 -4.26
CA VAL A 517 10.51 8.85 -4.91
C VAL A 517 9.63 8.02 -3.98
N PRO A 518 8.30 8.00 -4.18
CA PRO A 518 7.41 7.17 -3.36
C PRO A 518 7.62 5.68 -3.62
N ALA A 519 7.78 4.88 -2.56
CA ALA A 519 7.97 3.44 -2.65
C ALA A 519 6.79 2.71 -3.34
N PHE A 520 5.56 3.20 -3.17
CA PHE A 520 4.37 2.60 -3.78
C PHE A 520 4.32 2.71 -5.31
N THR A 521 5.26 3.45 -5.94
CA THR A 521 5.44 3.47 -7.40
C THR A 521 6.19 2.24 -7.90
N PHE A 522 6.92 1.54 -7.02
CA PHE A 522 7.56 0.27 -7.33
C PHE A 522 6.53 -0.86 -7.23
N ASP A 523 6.60 -1.80 -8.16
CA ASP A 523 5.60 -2.86 -8.24
C ASP A 523 5.49 -3.66 -6.93
N ASN A 524 4.25 -3.80 -6.45
CA ASN A 524 3.88 -4.56 -5.25
C ASN A 524 4.40 -4.02 -3.90
N VAL A 525 4.84 -2.77 -3.85
CA VAL A 525 5.15 -2.10 -2.59
C VAL A 525 3.91 -1.41 -2.07
N ASN A 526 3.29 -1.95 -1.01
CA ASN A 526 2.12 -1.36 -0.36
C ASN A 526 2.47 -0.29 0.68
N GLY A 527 3.75 0.01 0.86
CA GLY A 527 4.23 0.91 1.90
C GLY A 527 4.35 2.36 1.44
N ALA A 528 3.83 3.29 2.22
CA ALA A 528 4.01 4.73 2.01
C ALA A 528 5.32 5.18 2.70
N PHE A 529 6.48 4.93 2.06
CA PHE A 529 7.81 5.37 2.52
C PHE A 529 8.65 5.85 1.35
N PRO A 530 9.73 6.62 1.57
CA PRO A 530 10.61 7.06 0.50
C PRO A 530 11.62 5.97 0.10
N VAL A 531 11.82 5.84 -1.20
CA VAL A 531 12.98 5.16 -1.81
C VAL A 531 13.88 6.23 -2.39
N GLY A 532 15.17 6.16 -2.13
CA GLY A 532 16.17 7.05 -2.67
C GLY A 532 17.02 6.38 -3.74
N PHE A 533 17.42 7.16 -4.74
CA PHE A 533 18.52 6.83 -5.63
C PHE A 533 19.74 7.67 -5.25
N PHE A 534 20.90 7.02 -5.14
CA PHE A 534 22.12 7.65 -4.67
C PHE A 534 23.29 7.30 -5.58
N VAL A 535 24.09 8.31 -5.94
CA VAL A 535 25.34 8.14 -6.69
C VAL A 535 26.51 8.43 -5.77
N TRP A 536 27.26 7.38 -5.42
CA TRP A 536 28.41 7.42 -4.52
C TRP A 536 29.71 7.27 -5.28
N ASP A 537 30.70 8.09 -4.94
CA ASP A 537 32.06 7.99 -5.45
C ASP A 537 32.97 7.42 -4.35
N LEU A 538 33.38 6.15 -4.50
CA LEU A 538 34.24 5.45 -3.55
C LEU A 538 35.72 5.81 -3.68
N SER A 539 36.09 6.64 -4.66
CA SER A 539 37.48 7.13 -4.81
C SER A 539 37.78 8.29 -3.85
N VAL A 540 36.76 8.89 -3.24
CA VAL A 540 36.86 10.04 -2.35
C VAL A 540 36.59 9.55 -0.94
N ASP A 541 37.61 9.54 -0.09
CA ASP A 541 37.52 9.17 1.32
C ASP A 541 36.94 10.37 2.10
N THR A 542 35.63 10.35 2.30
CA THR A 542 34.93 11.37 3.07
C THR A 542 33.70 10.79 3.77
N THR A 543 33.36 11.37 4.89
CA THR A 543 32.09 11.13 5.58
C THR A 543 31.05 12.18 5.18
N TYR A 544 29.79 11.87 5.35
CA TYR A 544 28.72 12.82 5.10
C TYR A 544 27.87 13.00 6.37
N GLU A 545 27.59 14.25 6.73
CA GLU A 545 26.68 14.58 7.81
C GLU A 545 25.31 15.04 7.27
N THR A 546 25.32 15.61 6.08
CA THR A 546 24.12 16.06 5.40
C THR A 546 24.12 15.67 3.94
N ALA A 547 22.97 15.31 3.42
CA ALA A 547 22.72 15.08 2.00
C ALA A 547 21.50 15.89 1.54
N VAL A 548 21.57 16.46 0.35
CA VAL A 548 20.44 17.17 -0.27
C VAL A 548 19.96 16.34 -1.44
N SER A 549 18.71 15.91 -1.38
CA SER A 549 18.09 15.07 -2.40
C SER A 549 16.93 15.80 -3.08
N ASP A 550 16.84 15.67 -4.39
CA ASP A 550 15.68 16.12 -5.15
C ASP A 550 14.49 15.20 -4.84
N VAL A 551 13.28 15.75 -4.75
CA VAL A 551 12.06 15.00 -4.47
C VAL A 551 11.14 15.02 -5.67
N TYR A 552 10.68 13.85 -6.08
CA TYR A 552 9.72 13.68 -7.17
C TYR A 552 8.45 13.00 -6.67
N ASP A 553 7.30 13.39 -7.24
CA ASP A 553 6.02 12.73 -6.98
C ASP A 553 5.88 11.39 -7.72
N ALA A 554 4.72 10.74 -7.60
CA ALA A 554 4.45 9.46 -8.24
C ALA A 554 4.42 9.54 -9.79
N ASP A 555 4.13 10.71 -10.33
CA ASP A 555 4.03 10.97 -11.77
C ASP A 555 5.37 11.42 -12.39
N GLY A 556 6.42 11.57 -11.57
CA GLY A 556 7.75 11.97 -12.00
C GLY A 556 7.97 13.49 -12.04
N ASN A 557 7.06 14.29 -11.46
CA ASN A 557 7.25 15.73 -11.38
C ASN A 557 8.18 16.08 -10.23
N TYR A 558 9.15 16.97 -10.50
CA TYR A 558 9.99 17.54 -9.47
C TYR A 558 9.16 18.40 -8.49
N LEU A 559 9.36 18.21 -7.19
CA LEU A 559 8.66 18.96 -6.15
C LEU A 559 9.57 20.02 -5.51
N PHE A 560 10.62 19.57 -4.82
CA PHE A 560 11.56 20.42 -4.06
C PHE A 560 12.80 19.60 -3.66
N LYS A 561 13.72 20.25 -2.93
CA LYS A 561 14.90 19.59 -2.34
C LYS A 561 14.66 19.30 -0.86
N LYS A 562 14.90 18.04 -0.46
CA LYS A 562 14.87 17.63 0.95
C LYS A 562 16.28 17.46 1.47
N ARG A 563 16.55 18.03 2.66
CA ARG A 563 17.77 17.78 3.39
C ARG A 563 17.65 16.53 4.26
N LEU A 564 18.57 15.62 4.13
CA LEU A 564 18.71 14.40 4.92
C LEU A 564 19.91 14.59 5.85
N ILE A 565 19.81 14.14 7.11
CA ILE A 565 20.84 14.38 8.12
C ILE A 565 21.30 13.06 8.72
N ALA A 566 22.60 12.84 8.67
CA ALA A 566 23.32 11.68 9.19
C ALA A 566 24.17 12.07 10.38
N GLU A 567 23.56 12.39 11.50
CA GLU A 567 24.32 12.78 12.69
C GLU A 567 25.09 11.63 13.30
N LYS A 568 26.33 11.92 13.70
CA LYS A 568 27.19 11.00 14.43
C LYS A 568 26.70 10.81 15.87
N ASP A 569 26.34 11.91 16.54
CA ASP A 569 25.85 11.93 17.91
C ASP A 569 24.34 12.19 17.96
N PHE A 570 23.56 11.32 17.29
CA PHE A 570 22.12 11.44 17.24
C PHE A 570 21.48 11.09 18.59
N HIS A 571 20.92 12.07 19.26
CA HIS A 571 20.07 11.89 20.44
C HIS A 571 18.60 11.89 20.02
N SER A 572 17.94 10.73 20.16
CA SER A 572 16.54 10.59 19.79
C SER A 572 15.61 11.22 20.83
N ILE A 573 14.39 11.56 20.42
CA ILE A 573 13.32 11.97 21.33
C ILE A 573 13.02 10.89 22.38
N THR A 574 13.28 9.62 22.08
CA THR A 574 13.11 8.51 23.04
C THR A 574 14.21 8.53 24.11
N ASP A 575 15.44 8.89 23.73
CA ASP A 575 16.54 9.06 24.67
C ASP A 575 16.27 10.27 25.58
N TRP A 576 15.81 11.39 24.99
CA TRP A 576 15.37 12.58 25.74
C TRP A 576 14.27 12.22 26.74
N LEU A 577 13.22 11.52 26.31
CA LEU A 577 12.16 11.08 27.24
C LEU A 577 12.70 10.18 28.36
N SER A 578 13.72 9.40 28.09
CA SER A 578 14.31 8.49 29.09
C SER A 578 14.96 9.21 30.28
N THR A 579 15.36 10.47 30.10
CA THR A 579 15.94 11.29 31.18
C THR A 579 14.90 11.68 32.24
N PHE A 580 13.61 11.66 31.90
CA PHE A 580 12.48 11.96 32.77
C PHE A 580 11.82 10.71 33.39
N ARG A 581 12.45 9.53 33.24
CA ARG A 581 11.89 8.30 33.84
C ARG A 581 11.90 8.38 35.35
N PRO A 582 10.80 8.01 36.03
CA PRO A 582 10.75 8.00 37.49
C PRO A 582 11.81 7.05 38.07
N LYS A 583 12.64 7.58 39.00
CA LYS A 583 13.73 6.82 39.65
C LYS A 583 13.30 6.08 40.92
N SER A 584 12.12 6.34 41.46
CA SER A 584 11.58 5.75 42.68
C SER A 584 10.15 5.22 42.46
N LYS A 585 9.62 4.43 43.40
CA LYS A 585 8.21 4.03 43.41
C LYS A 585 7.33 5.24 43.74
N VAL A 586 7.10 6.08 42.79
CA VAL A 586 6.14 7.19 42.85
C VAL A 586 4.79 6.69 42.36
N THR A 587 3.72 7.25 42.88
CA THR A 587 2.36 7.01 42.39
C THR A 587 2.30 7.32 40.87
N ASN A 588 2.07 6.32 40.06
CA ASN A 588 1.95 6.50 38.62
C ASN A 588 0.47 6.59 38.20
N ILE A 589 0.23 7.35 37.13
CA ILE A 589 -1.10 7.55 36.53
C ILE A 589 -1.26 6.78 35.24
N GLY A 590 -0.29 5.95 34.90
CA GLY A 590 -0.31 5.09 33.73
C GLY A 590 1.09 4.74 33.22
N TYR A 591 1.13 3.85 32.25
CA TYR A 591 2.33 3.48 31.50
C TYR A 591 2.09 3.70 30.01
N MET A 592 2.93 4.49 29.36
CA MET A 592 2.83 4.71 27.92
C MET A 592 3.91 3.94 27.15
N ASN A 593 3.56 3.42 25.96
CA ASN A 593 4.58 2.91 25.05
C ASN A 593 5.30 4.04 24.32
N ALA A 594 6.62 3.91 24.23
CA ALA A 594 7.50 4.82 23.51
C ALA A 594 8.47 4.01 22.64
N ASN A 595 8.05 3.75 21.40
CA ASN A 595 8.77 2.92 20.45
C ASN A 595 9.37 3.79 19.33
N GLY A 596 10.67 3.59 19.05
CA GLY A 596 11.36 4.25 17.95
C GLY A 596 11.36 5.77 18.00
N SER A 597 12.03 6.39 17.07
CA SER A 597 12.10 7.85 16.93
C SER A 597 11.55 8.34 15.58
N ASP A 598 11.11 7.47 14.71
CA ASP A 598 10.50 7.80 13.43
C ASP A 598 8.96 7.85 13.50
N PHE A 599 8.35 8.27 12.41
CA PHE A 599 6.89 8.26 12.28
C PHE A 599 6.32 6.86 12.18
N GLN A 600 7.03 5.93 11.53
CA GLN A 600 6.56 4.59 11.23
C GLN A 600 6.26 3.77 12.50
N HIS A 601 7.13 3.87 13.52
CA HIS A 601 6.99 3.12 14.77
C HIS A 601 6.13 3.81 15.83
N SER A 602 5.53 4.96 15.50
CA SER A 602 4.74 5.79 16.42
C SER A 602 3.29 5.95 16.01
N ASN A 603 2.73 5.05 15.20
CA ASN A 603 1.39 5.24 14.65
C ASN A 603 0.30 5.29 15.72
N ILE A 604 0.31 4.37 16.69
CA ILE A 604 -0.64 4.32 17.83
C ILE A 604 0.15 4.27 19.13
N ASN A 605 -0.21 5.13 20.07
CA ASN A 605 0.31 5.06 21.42
C ASN A 605 -0.80 4.64 22.39
N TYR A 606 -0.45 3.77 23.32
CA TYR A 606 -1.30 3.29 24.38
C TYR A 606 -0.85 3.87 25.70
N ILE A 607 -1.81 4.33 26.51
CA ILE A 607 -1.61 4.61 27.91
C ILE A 607 -2.45 3.63 28.69
N VAL A 608 -1.79 2.78 29.46
CA VAL A 608 -2.38 1.68 30.26
C VAL A 608 -1.94 1.84 31.71
N ASN A 609 -2.53 1.12 32.66
CA ASN A 609 -2.17 1.28 34.07
C ASN A 609 -0.82 0.65 34.40
N THR A 610 -0.49 -0.49 33.81
CA THR A 610 0.78 -1.19 34.06
C THR A 610 1.41 -1.65 32.73
N LYS A 611 2.73 -1.76 32.71
CA LYS A 611 3.49 -2.16 31.53
C LYS A 611 3.16 -3.58 31.03
N GLU A 612 2.71 -4.46 31.91
CA GLU A 612 2.36 -5.84 31.62
C GLU A 612 1.12 -5.96 30.73
N GLN A 613 0.29 -4.92 30.67
CA GLN A 613 -0.88 -4.85 29.80
C GLN A 613 -0.52 -4.62 28.32
N LEU A 614 0.75 -4.34 28.03
CA LEU A 614 1.23 -4.18 26.64
C LEU A 614 2.07 -5.38 26.21
N PRO A 615 1.92 -5.84 24.95
CA PRO A 615 2.67 -6.99 24.43
C PRO A 615 4.17 -6.70 24.25
N ASN A 616 4.55 -5.44 24.13
CA ASN A 616 5.94 -4.99 24.00
C ASN A 616 6.16 -3.75 24.89
N PRO A 617 6.54 -3.95 26.17
CA PRO A 617 6.56 -2.89 27.18
C PRO A 617 7.80 -2.00 27.08
N ARG A 618 8.09 -1.43 25.92
CA ARG A 618 9.08 -0.36 25.79
C ARG A 618 8.37 0.98 26.00
N GLY A 619 8.75 1.70 27.07
CA GLY A 619 8.08 2.97 27.39
C GLY A 619 8.48 3.51 28.73
N THR A 620 7.62 4.35 29.31
CA THR A 620 7.82 4.94 30.62
C THR A 620 6.52 5.00 31.42
N TYR A 621 6.64 4.99 32.76
CA TYR A 621 5.54 5.35 33.65
C TYR A 621 5.32 6.86 33.61
N LEU A 622 4.06 7.25 33.64
CA LEU A 622 3.63 8.64 33.77
C LEU A 622 3.33 8.94 35.23
N THR A 623 3.83 10.09 35.70
CA THR A 623 3.67 10.59 37.04
C THR A 623 3.41 12.11 36.97
N ALA A 624 2.98 12.73 38.04
CA ALA A 624 2.82 14.18 38.09
C ALA A 624 4.10 14.94 37.64
N SER A 625 5.28 14.40 37.94
CA SER A 625 6.55 15.06 37.68
C SER A 625 7.11 14.94 36.27
N ASN A 626 6.56 14.10 35.42
CA ASN A 626 6.99 13.98 34.04
C ASN A 626 5.83 14.05 33.02
N LEU A 627 4.65 14.46 33.47
CA LEU A 627 3.45 14.49 32.65
C LEU A 627 3.60 15.45 31.47
N ILE A 628 4.21 16.61 31.67
CA ILE A 628 4.42 17.64 30.63
C ILE A 628 5.36 17.10 29.54
N GLU A 629 6.49 16.51 29.91
CA GLU A 629 7.45 15.95 28.96
C GLU A 629 6.85 14.75 28.17
N CYS A 630 6.06 13.95 28.85
CA CYS A 630 5.31 12.87 28.19
C CYS A 630 4.26 13.42 27.22
N ALA A 631 3.55 14.49 27.58
CA ALA A 631 2.60 15.17 26.72
C ALA A 631 3.28 15.79 25.49
N ILE A 632 4.42 16.44 25.67
CA ILE A 632 5.25 16.96 24.57
C ILE A 632 5.67 15.80 23.65
N TYR A 633 6.26 14.72 24.21
CA TYR A 633 6.70 13.55 23.44
C TYR A 633 5.60 12.99 22.53
N LEU A 634 4.38 12.84 23.07
CA LEU A 634 3.26 12.33 22.32
C LEU A 634 2.74 13.33 21.27
N SER A 635 2.60 14.60 21.66
CA SER A 635 1.97 15.63 20.83
C SER A 635 2.82 16.02 19.63
N VAL A 636 4.14 16.25 19.81
CA VAL A 636 5.05 16.61 18.70
C VAL A 636 5.12 15.51 17.64
N ARG A 637 4.93 14.25 18.04
CA ARG A 637 4.93 13.11 17.13
C ARG A 637 3.60 12.91 16.42
N LYS A 638 2.52 13.53 16.87
CA LYS A 638 1.15 13.37 16.35
C LYS A 638 0.63 14.61 15.63
N CYS A 639 1.16 15.80 15.95
CA CYS A 639 0.72 17.04 15.32
C CYS A 639 1.18 17.19 13.86
N ILE A 640 2.16 16.39 13.40
CA ILE A 640 2.63 16.42 12.01
C ILE A 640 2.01 15.27 11.23
N ALA A 641 1.42 15.59 10.08
CA ALA A 641 0.83 14.60 9.20
C ALA A 641 1.92 13.67 8.64
N VAL A 642 1.67 12.36 8.74
CA VAL A 642 2.56 11.34 8.15
C VAL A 642 2.32 11.27 6.66
N THR A 643 3.38 11.43 5.88
CA THR A 643 3.39 11.29 4.44
C THR A 643 4.38 10.19 4.02
N TRP A 644 4.35 9.78 2.77
CA TRP A 644 5.36 8.86 2.26
C TRP A 644 6.79 9.43 2.41
N LEU A 645 6.94 10.76 2.34
CA LEU A 645 8.25 11.43 2.33
C LEU A 645 8.87 11.58 3.74
N ASN A 646 8.05 11.78 4.79
CA ASN A 646 8.54 11.97 6.15
C ASN A 646 8.46 10.70 7.03
N ASN A 647 7.94 9.61 6.51
CA ASN A 647 7.68 8.39 7.27
C ASN A 647 8.92 7.85 8.02
N GLN A 648 10.12 8.07 7.46
CA GLN A 648 11.40 7.63 8.04
C GLN A 648 12.18 8.77 8.74
N ASP A 649 11.63 9.99 8.82
CA ASP A 649 12.27 11.11 9.51
C ASP A 649 12.32 10.83 11.02
N GLN A 650 13.41 11.28 11.64
CA GLN A 650 13.72 10.96 13.03
C GLN A 650 13.42 12.15 13.94
N PHE A 651 12.59 11.92 14.96
CA PHE A 651 12.41 12.88 16.04
C PHE A 651 13.61 12.86 16.98
N ARG A 652 14.05 14.04 17.38
CA ARG A 652 15.29 14.32 18.10
C ARG A 652 15.02 14.81 19.51
N ALA A 653 16.03 14.75 20.35
CA ALA A 653 16.06 15.52 21.60
C ALA A 653 15.98 17.02 21.27
N PRO A 654 15.07 17.77 21.89
CA PRO A 654 14.92 19.18 21.60
C PRO A 654 16.03 20.04 22.22
N GLN A 655 16.19 21.27 21.76
CA GLN A 655 16.94 22.31 22.43
C GLN A 655 16.19 22.77 23.71
N ASP A 656 16.89 23.32 24.67
CA ASP A 656 16.33 23.60 26.01
C ASP A 656 15.28 24.73 26.09
N ASN A 657 15.16 25.55 25.04
CA ASN A 657 14.25 26.72 25.02
C ASN A 657 12.75 26.39 25.15
N TRP A 658 12.32 25.13 24.84
CA TRP A 658 10.96 24.68 25.12
C TRP A 658 10.57 24.74 26.60
N LYS A 659 11.55 24.71 27.52
CA LYS A 659 11.33 24.72 28.97
C LYS A 659 10.74 26.04 29.46
N GLU A 660 11.01 27.14 28.77
CA GLU A 660 10.53 28.46 29.08
C GLU A 660 9.18 28.80 28.41
N ASP A 661 8.72 27.97 27.46
CA ASP A 661 7.46 28.16 26.75
C ASP A 661 6.31 27.37 27.40
N ALA A 662 5.74 27.92 28.47
CA ALA A 662 4.63 27.30 29.17
C ALA A 662 3.38 27.13 28.29
N GLU A 663 3.15 28.05 27.35
CA GLU A 663 2.03 27.92 26.38
C GLU A 663 2.19 26.67 25.51
N PHE A 664 3.37 26.46 24.96
CA PHE A 664 3.65 25.26 24.16
C PHE A 664 3.45 23.96 24.96
N GLN A 665 3.99 23.95 26.20
CA GLN A 665 3.86 22.81 27.13
C GLN A 665 2.38 22.46 27.37
N ASN A 666 1.59 23.50 27.75
CA ASN A 666 0.17 23.35 28.04
C ASN A 666 -0.66 22.99 26.80
N ASN A 667 -0.32 23.55 25.64
CA ASN A 667 -0.93 23.20 24.38
C ASN A 667 -0.67 21.70 24.00
N CYS A 668 0.52 21.19 24.26
CA CYS A 668 0.83 19.78 24.08
C CYS A 668 0.01 18.89 25.04
N LEU A 669 -0.20 19.32 26.27
CA LEU A 669 -1.06 18.60 27.22
C LEU A 669 -2.51 18.56 26.74
N ALA A 670 -3.07 19.68 26.30
CA ALA A 670 -4.42 19.75 25.74
C ALA A 670 -4.58 18.84 24.49
N PHE A 671 -3.60 18.86 23.60
CA PHE A 671 -3.60 18.04 22.38
C PHE A 671 -3.59 16.53 22.70
N LEU A 672 -2.90 16.09 23.75
CA LEU A 672 -2.82 14.70 24.15
C LEU A 672 -4.20 14.09 24.45
N PHE A 673 -5.07 14.82 25.17
CA PHE A 673 -6.34 14.29 25.64
C PHE A 673 -7.29 13.88 24.52
N PHE A 674 -7.24 14.56 23.38
CA PHE A 674 -8.27 14.49 22.33
C PHE A 674 -7.73 13.95 21.00
N HIS A 675 -6.52 13.40 20.99
CA HIS A 675 -5.96 12.87 19.75
C HIS A 675 -6.38 11.43 19.47
N ASP A 676 -6.91 11.19 18.26
CA ASP A 676 -7.50 9.91 17.81
C ASP A 676 -6.58 8.68 17.91
N LYS A 677 -5.27 8.87 17.93
CA LYS A 677 -4.27 7.77 17.96
C LYS A 677 -3.52 7.65 19.27
N ILE A 678 -3.98 8.33 20.32
CA ILE A 678 -3.53 8.14 21.70
C ILE A 678 -4.66 7.40 22.42
N TYR A 679 -4.44 6.13 22.73
CA TYR A 679 -5.45 5.22 23.26
C TYR A 679 -5.34 5.15 24.76
N ILE A 680 -6.22 5.86 25.46
CA ILE A 680 -6.45 5.78 26.88
C ILE A 680 -7.79 5.06 27.03
N GLN A 681 -7.83 3.91 27.71
CA GLN A 681 -9.02 3.08 27.77
C GLN A 681 -9.35 2.72 29.20
N SER A 682 -10.59 2.95 29.63
CA SER A 682 -11.07 2.66 30.98
C SER A 682 -11.00 1.16 31.35
N GLN A 683 -11.00 0.26 30.36
CA GLN A 683 -10.84 -1.18 30.59
C GLN A 683 -9.52 -1.60 31.25
N TYR A 684 -8.52 -0.73 31.23
CA TYR A 684 -7.20 -1.00 31.84
C TYR A 684 -7.13 -0.63 33.33
N GLY A 685 -8.17 -0.04 33.92
CA GLY A 685 -8.30 0.35 35.31
C GLY A 685 -8.69 1.82 35.47
N THR A 686 -8.41 2.42 36.63
CA THR A 686 -8.79 3.80 36.94
C THR A 686 -8.24 4.78 35.89
N ASN A 687 -9.14 5.58 35.35
CA ASN A 687 -8.81 6.59 34.37
C ASN A 687 -8.41 7.93 35.03
N HIS A 688 -7.11 8.24 35.08
CA HIS A 688 -6.57 9.49 35.61
C HIS A 688 -6.56 10.63 34.57
N TRP A 689 -7.15 10.42 33.37
CA TRP A 689 -6.95 11.27 32.20
C TRP A 689 -8.19 12.06 31.80
N ILE A 690 -9.21 12.13 32.65
CA ILE A 690 -10.40 12.95 32.42
C ILE A 690 -10.06 14.38 32.82
N PRO A 691 -10.06 15.36 31.88
CA PRO A 691 -9.64 16.73 32.18
C PRO A 691 -10.79 17.63 32.66
N PHE A 692 -11.92 17.04 33.04
CA PHE A 692 -13.15 17.73 33.45
C PHE A 692 -13.59 17.24 34.81
N THR A 693 -14.32 18.09 35.52
CA THR A 693 -15.10 17.73 36.71
C THR A 693 -16.47 17.19 36.31
N GLU A 694 -17.12 16.43 37.17
CA GLU A 694 -18.48 15.93 36.95
C GLU A 694 -19.47 17.05 36.65
N ALA A 695 -19.36 18.19 37.35
CA ALA A 695 -20.25 19.32 37.15
C ALA A 695 -20.07 20.01 35.77
N GLU A 696 -18.85 19.98 35.19
CA GLU A 696 -18.58 20.58 33.89
C GLU A 696 -19.20 19.78 32.75
N VAL A 697 -19.39 18.47 32.94
CA VAL A 697 -19.85 17.55 31.90
C VAL A 697 -21.18 16.86 32.25
N ASP A 698 -21.91 17.37 33.23
CA ASP A 698 -23.21 16.89 33.71
C ASP A 698 -23.22 15.36 34.01
N ALA A 699 -22.09 14.84 34.52
CA ALA A 699 -21.98 13.44 34.88
C ALA A 699 -22.83 13.14 36.11
N LYS A 700 -23.62 12.04 36.03
CA LYS A 700 -24.51 11.61 37.11
C LYS A 700 -23.79 10.87 38.24
N GLU A 701 -22.64 10.30 37.91
CA GLU A 701 -21.83 9.50 38.84
C GLU A 701 -20.47 10.16 39.03
N ARG A 702 -19.86 9.91 40.22
CA ARG A 702 -18.55 10.44 40.55
C ARG A 702 -17.46 9.72 39.75
N PHE A 703 -16.47 10.50 39.26
CA PHE A 703 -15.30 9.93 38.62
C PHE A 703 -14.39 9.22 39.62
N GLU A 704 -13.71 8.18 39.17
CA GLU A 704 -12.78 7.42 39.98
C GLU A 704 -11.51 8.23 40.36
N SER A 705 -11.17 9.21 39.55
CA SER A 705 -9.99 10.04 39.72
C SER A 705 -10.23 11.48 39.28
N HIS A 706 -9.74 12.43 40.09
CA HIS A 706 -9.68 13.85 39.76
C HIS A 706 -8.23 14.33 39.51
N PHE A 707 -7.30 13.37 39.32
CA PHE A 707 -5.87 13.70 39.17
C PHE A 707 -5.64 14.77 38.11
N MET A 708 -6.26 14.65 36.94
CA MET A 708 -5.98 15.57 35.83
C MET A 708 -6.58 16.96 36.07
N THR A 709 -7.75 17.07 36.63
CA THR A 709 -8.34 18.37 37.01
C THR A 709 -7.55 19.05 38.08
N ASP A 710 -7.05 18.31 39.09
CA ASP A 710 -6.21 18.86 40.17
C ASP A 710 -4.81 19.25 39.64
N PHE A 711 -4.24 18.50 38.72
CA PHE A 711 -3.00 18.88 38.01
C PHE A 711 -3.19 20.19 37.26
N ILE A 712 -4.20 20.29 36.42
CA ILE A 712 -4.50 21.50 35.61
C ILE A 712 -4.75 22.72 36.50
N GLN A 713 -5.38 22.53 37.64
CA GLN A 713 -5.70 23.60 38.57
C GLN A 713 -4.58 23.92 39.60
N GLY A 714 -3.45 23.23 39.51
CA GLY A 714 -2.33 23.41 40.43
C GLY A 714 -2.63 22.99 41.87
N ARG A 715 -3.55 22.05 42.08
CA ARG A 715 -4.04 21.60 43.41
C ARG A 715 -3.48 20.28 43.88
N LEU A 716 -2.59 19.64 43.09
CA LEU A 716 -1.99 18.38 43.52
C LEU A 716 -1.13 18.60 44.79
N ALA A 717 -1.52 17.92 45.86
CA ALA A 717 -0.65 17.85 47.05
C ALA A 717 0.57 16.97 46.66
N LEU A 718 1.75 17.59 46.69
CA LEU A 718 3.00 16.84 46.63
C LEU A 718 3.15 16.10 47.97
N ASP A 719 3.11 14.77 47.95
CA ASP A 719 3.64 13.97 49.03
C ASP A 719 5.11 14.40 49.20
N GLU A 720 5.43 15.00 50.36
CA GLU A 720 6.80 15.33 50.77
C GLU A 720 7.57 14.01 50.93
N GLN A 721 7.97 13.42 49.85
CA GLN A 721 9.01 12.41 49.89
C GLN A 721 10.32 13.12 50.13
N LYS A 722 10.79 13.06 51.37
CA LYS A 722 12.15 13.42 51.80
C LYS A 722 13.13 12.74 50.86
N GLY A 723 13.48 13.43 49.76
CA GLY A 723 14.50 12.97 48.81
C GLY A 723 15.85 13.09 49.49
N ASN A 724 16.65 12.03 49.43
CA ASN A 724 18.06 12.07 49.83
C ASN A 724 18.75 13.23 49.09
N GLU A 725 19.21 14.21 49.85
CA GLU A 725 20.13 15.23 49.46
C GLU A 725 21.39 14.59 48.88
N GLY A 726 21.71 14.83 47.61
CA GLY A 726 23.00 14.40 47.08
C GLY A 726 23.14 14.09 45.60
N SER A 727 22.38 14.72 44.70
CA SER A 727 22.69 14.64 43.26
C SER A 727 22.73 16.01 42.61
N LEU A 728 23.91 16.42 42.14
CA LEU A 728 24.17 17.67 41.40
C LEU A 728 23.48 17.77 40.02
N PHE A 729 22.73 16.75 39.60
CA PHE A 729 22.01 16.66 38.32
C PHE A 729 20.54 16.24 38.52
N GLN A 730 19.82 16.96 39.41
CA GLN A 730 18.37 16.82 39.42
C GLN A 730 17.78 17.73 38.35
N SER A 731 17.24 17.16 37.27
CA SER A 731 16.21 17.83 36.48
C SER A 731 15.06 18.15 37.43
N GLN A 732 14.79 19.44 37.66
CA GLN A 732 13.65 19.87 38.48
C GLN A 732 12.38 19.32 37.87
N SER A 733 11.73 18.38 38.55
CA SER A 733 10.40 17.88 38.15
C SER A 733 9.40 19.01 38.39
N PHE A 734 8.70 19.40 37.33
CA PHE A 734 7.69 20.45 37.38
C PHE A 734 6.32 19.83 37.73
N VAL A 735 5.78 20.22 38.85
CA VAL A 735 4.36 19.98 39.20
C VAL A 735 3.73 21.37 39.41
N PRO A 736 2.63 21.69 38.68
CA PRO A 736 2.02 23.02 38.80
C PRO A 736 1.55 23.32 40.22
N SER A 737 1.90 24.47 40.76
CA SER A 737 1.37 25.01 42.02
C SER A 737 0.30 26.08 41.79
N GLU A 738 0.05 26.45 40.56
CA GLU A 738 -0.95 27.42 40.11
C GLU A 738 -1.68 26.84 38.90
N PRO A 739 -2.91 27.30 38.59
CA PRO A 739 -3.64 26.87 37.42
C PRO A 739 -2.84 27.05 36.14
N LEU A 740 -2.83 26.01 35.28
CA LEU A 740 -2.21 26.08 33.95
C LEU A 740 -2.96 27.10 33.08
N VAL A 741 -2.22 27.91 32.34
CA VAL A 741 -2.77 28.87 31.38
C VAL A 741 -2.69 28.27 29.99
N PHE A 742 -3.82 28.10 29.36
CA PHE A 742 -3.93 27.56 28.01
C PHE A 742 -4.12 28.65 26.96
N SER A 743 -3.62 28.43 25.74
CA SER A 743 -3.92 29.34 24.64
C SER A 743 -5.41 29.34 24.30
N PRO A 744 -5.93 30.34 23.57
CA PRO A 744 -7.32 30.36 23.11
C PRO A 744 -7.67 29.13 22.31
N GLU A 745 -6.74 28.61 21.49
CA GLU A 745 -6.93 27.42 20.65
C GLU A 745 -7.04 26.15 21.52
N ALA A 746 -6.22 26.01 22.56
CA ALA A 746 -6.30 24.90 23.50
C ALA A 746 -7.60 24.98 24.33
N THR A 747 -8.01 26.20 24.73
CA THR A 747 -9.29 26.43 25.42
C THR A 747 -10.47 26.00 24.56
N ALA A 748 -10.48 26.34 23.27
CA ALA A 748 -11.52 25.89 22.32
C ALA A 748 -11.57 24.35 22.20
N VAL A 749 -10.43 23.66 22.28
CA VAL A 749 -10.39 22.19 22.30
C VAL A 749 -11.03 21.65 23.58
N PHE A 750 -10.76 22.24 24.74
CA PHE A 750 -11.44 21.83 25.98
C PHE A 750 -12.94 22.11 25.93
N ASP A 751 -13.36 23.25 25.35
CA ASP A 751 -14.79 23.59 25.23
C ASP A 751 -15.51 22.56 24.34
N ALA A 752 -14.98 22.28 23.16
CA ALA A 752 -15.54 21.26 22.28
C ALA A 752 -15.51 19.86 22.92
N GLY A 753 -14.45 19.51 23.62
CA GLY A 753 -14.32 18.26 24.36
C GLY A 753 -15.37 18.17 25.48
N ARG A 754 -15.64 19.25 26.22
CA ARG A 754 -16.64 19.32 27.27
C ARG A 754 -18.04 19.05 26.76
N GLU A 755 -18.40 19.64 25.62
CA GLU A 755 -19.71 19.39 24.98
C GLU A 755 -19.85 17.91 24.55
N LEU A 756 -18.78 17.32 24.02
CA LEU A 756 -18.77 15.89 23.65
C LEU A 756 -18.95 14.99 24.90
N TRP A 757 -18.30 15.28 26.03
CA TRP A 757 -18.46 14.57 27.28
C TRP A 757 -19.86 14.75 27.86
N ARG A 758 -20.46 15.94 27.81
CA ARG A 758 -21.86 16.21 28.21
C ARG A 758 -22.83 15.35 27.45
N TYR A 759 -22.68 15.33 26.12
CA TYR A 759 -23.49 14.52 25.25
C TYR A 759 -23.37 13.03 25.56
N TYR A 760 -22.16 12.57 25.83
CA TYR A 760 -21.90 11.18 26.25
C TYR A 760 -22.55 10.84 27.59
N HIS A 761 -22.41 11.68 28.61
CA HIS A 761 -23.00 11.45 29.94
C HIS A 761 -24.53 11.56 29.97
N ALA A 762 -25.14 12.17 28.97
CA ALA A 762 -26.59 12.14 28.76
C ALA A 762 -27.09 10.77 28.23
N GLN A 763 -26.19 9.92 27.69
CA GLN A 763 -26.56 8.62 27.14
C GLN A 763 -26.91 7.61 28.27
N PRO A 764 -27.81 6.61 27.98
CA PRO A 764 -28.05 5.52 28.90
C PRO A 764 -26.78 4.71 29.17
N HIS A 765 -26.51 4.37 30.43
CA HIS A 765 -25.36 3.56 30.83
C HIS A 765 -23.98 4.13 30.46
N ALA A 766 -23.86 5.46 30.40
CA ALA A 766 -22.56 6.11 30.21
C ALA A 766 -21.58 5.70 31.33
N ASN A 767 -20.38 5.28 30.94
CA ASN A 767 -19.33 4.93 31.91
C ASN A 767 -18.69 6.20 32.48
N PRO A 768 -18.77 6.47 33.77
CA PRO A 768 -18.19 7.66 34.40
C PRO A 768 -16.65 7.70 34.27
N ASN A 769 -16.02 6.53 34.13
CA ASN A 769 -14.57 6.39 33.94
C ASN A 769 -14.12 6.45 32.45
N ALA A 770 -15.01 6.86 31.53
CA ALA A 770 -14.71 6.88 30.09
C ALA A 770 -13.70 7.94 29.71
N SER A 771 -12.74 7.57 28.90
CA SER A 771 -11.83 8.47 28.19
C SER A 771 -12.40 8.89 26.83
N TYR A 772 -11.69 9.77 26.13
CA TYR A 772 -11.99 10.12 24.74
C TYR A 772 -12.07 8.87 23.83
N TYR A 773 -11.18 7.92 24.02
CA TYR A 773 -11.21 6.66 23.26
C TYR A 773 -12.49 5.85 23.52
N ASP A 774 -12.92 5.76 24.79
CA ASP A 774 -14.11 5.01 25.17
C ASP A 774 -15.38 5.66 24.63
N ILE A 775 -15.48 6.99 24.68
CA ILE A 775 -16.57 7.77 24.07
C ILE A 775 -16.65 7.51 22.57
N ARG A 776 -15.53 7.56 21.88
CA ARG A 776 -15.49 7.21 20.45
C ARG A 776 -15.91 5.77 20.19
N ALA A 777 -15.46 4.83 20.99
CA ALA A 777 -15.81 3.42 20.87
C ALA A 777 -17.32 3.17 21.09
N HIS A 778 -17.93 3.93 21.99
CA HIS A 778 -19.36 3.89 22.27
C HIS A 778 -20.18 4.29 21.03
N PHE A 779 -19.90 5.44 20.43
CA PHE A 779 -20.69 5.98 19.31
C PHE A 779 -20.32 5.35 17.96
N GLN A 780 -19.05 5.10 17.67
CA GLN A 780 -18.61 4.56 16.39
C GLN A 780 -18.78 3.04 16.28
N GLY A 781 -18.82 2.32 17.39
CA GLY A 781 -18.87 0.86 17.39
C GLY A 781 -17.65 0.20 16.75
N ARG A 782 -17.75 -1.10 16.49
CA ARG A 782 -16.67 -1.88 15.88
C ARG A 782 -17.20 -2.78 14.77
N ASN A 783 -16.40 -2.96 13.72
CA ASN A 783 -16.70 -3.89 12.65
C ASN A 783 -16.41 -5.35 13.08
N ASP A 784 -16.73 -6.32 12.19
CA ASP A 784 -16.58 -7.77 12.43
C ASP A 784 -15.13 -8.19 12.75
N LYS A 785 -14.15 -7.38 12.38
CA LYS A 785 -12.73 -7.58 12.69
C LYS A 785 -12.31 -6.92 14.03
N GLY A 786 -13.26 -6.41 14.80
CA GLY A 786 -13.03 -5.73 16.07
C GLY A 786 -12.39 -4.34 15.95
N LYS A 787 -12.24 -3.78 14.74
CA LYS A 787 -11.68 -2.46 14.50
C LYS A 787 -12.78 -1.40 14.64
N MET A 788 -12.49 -0.30 15.34
CA MET A 788 -13.40 0.85 15.46
C MET A 788 -13.79 1.38 14.08
N ASN A 789 -15.08 1.65 13.88
CA ASN A 789 -15.58 2.22 12.64
C ASN A 789 -15.12 3.67 12.48
N ALA A 790 -15.05 4.15 11.23
CA ALA A 790 -14.60 5.51 10.94
C ALA A 790 -15.65 6.58 11.25
N LYS A 791 -16.94 6.21 11.24
CA LYS A 791 -18.08 7.10 11.46
C LYS A 791 -19.07 6.45 12.42
N SER A 792 -19.98 7.25 12.96
CA SER A 792 -21.15 6.85 13.73
C SER A 792 -22.42 7.19 12.95
N ASP A 793 -23.48 6.45 13.22
CA ASP A 793 -24.83 6.78 12.72
C ASP A 793 -25.53 7.87 13.56
N ASP A 794 -24.94 8.28 14.66
CA ASP A 794 -25.44 9.34 15.52
C ASP A 794 -25.03 10.73 14.98
N PRO A 795 -25.98 11.54 14.46
CA PRO A 795 -25.66 12.80 13.81
C PRO A 795 -25.16 13.87 14.80
N GLU A 796 -25.63 13.86 16.05
CA GLU A 796 -25.20 14.85 17.05
C GLU A 796 -23.77 14.54 17.52
N TYR A 797 -23.47 13.27 17.77
CA TYR A 797 -22.09 12.86 18.01
C TYR A 797 -21.16 13.28 16.85
N MET A 798 -21.57 13.03 15.62
CA MET A 798 -20.76 13.39 14.43
C MET A 798 -20.53 14.90 14.32
N ARG A 799 -21.50 15.72 14.69
CA ARG A 799 -21.36 17.17 14.74
C ARG A 799 -20.34 17.60 15.81
N LEU A 800 -20.54 17.15 17.05
CA LEU A 800 -19.67 17.48 18.19
C LEU A 800 -18.24 16.97 17.97
N TRP A 801 -18.09 15.75 17.45
CA TRP A 801 -16.81 15.19 17.12
C TRP A 801 -16.12 15.95 15.97
N GLY A 802 -16.89 16.45 15.00
CA GLY A 802 -16.42 17.33 13.94
C GLY A 802 -15.86 18.64 14.49
N GLU A 803 -16.61 19.34 15.36
CA GLU A 803 -16.20 20.58 16.03
C GLU A 803 -14.92 20.39 16.85
N LEU A 804 -14.84 19.29 17.61
CA LEU A 804 -13.61 18.96 18.35
C LEU A 804 -12.42 18.74 17.40
N LYS A 805 -12.62 18.08 16.26
CA LYS A 805 -11.55 17.87 15.28
C LYS A 805 -11.09 19.17 14.62
N GLU A 806 -12.01 20.09 14.35
CA GLU A 806 -11.68 21.40 13.82
C GLU A 806 -10.86 22.21 14.84
N ALA A 807 -11.28 22.23 16.12
CA ALA A 807 -10.52 22.86 17.19
C ALA A 807 -9.13 22.23 17.36
N MET A 808 -9.04 20.89 17.30
CA MET A 808 -7.77 20.17 17.35
C MET A 808 -6.86 20.50 16.17
N GLU A 809 -7.40 20.74 14.98
CA GLU A 809 -6.62 21.14 13.82
C GLU A 809 -6.03 22.55 13.99
N VAL A 810 -6.80 23.48 14.54
CA VAL A 810 -6.34 24.84 14.84
C VAL A 810 -5.22 24.79 15.90
N LEU A 811 -5.41 24.03 16.98
CA LEU A 811 -4.38 23.79 18.00
C LEU A 811 -3.13 23.15 17.41
N ARG A 812 -3.28 22.19 16.52
CA ARG A 812 -2.17 21.57 15.80
C ARG A 812 -1.31 22.60 15.06
N GLN A 813 -1.95 23.54 14.36
CA GLN A 813 -1.25 24.62 13.63
C GLN A 813 -0.45 25.53 14.56
N ARG A 814 -0.83 25.63 15.82
CA ARG A 814 -0.08 26.35 16.85
C ARG A 814 1.17 25.59 17.32
N ILE A 815 1.05 24.26 17.44
CA ILE A 815 2.13 23.39 17.93
C ILE A 815 3.19 23.13 16.85
N VAL A 816 2.78 22.92 15.58
CA VAL A 816 3.67 22.48 14.49
C VAL A 816 4.91 23.39 14.30
N PRO A 817 4.82 24.74 14.27
CA PRO A 817 6.00 25.58 14.14
C PRO A 817 7.02 25.36 15.26
N LYS A 818 6.54 25.12 16.47
CA LYS A 818 7.37 24.90 17.67
C LYS A 818 8.14 23.58 17.62
N VAL A 819 7.61 22.57 16.90
CA VAL A 819 8.33 21.30 16.70
C VAL A 819 9.65 21.53 15.97
N TYR A 820 9.65 22.39 14.96
CA TYR A 820 10.85 22.75 14.19
C TYR A 820 11.71 23.77 14.94
N GLU A 821 11.09 24.79 15.56
CA GLU A 821 11.78 25.82 16.33
C GLU A 821 12.62 25.24 17.47
N TYR A 822 12.06 24.23 18.17
CA TYR A 822 12.77 23.58 19.29
C TYR A 822 13.64 22.39 18.85
N GLY A 823 13.68 22.10 17.56
CA GLY A 823 14.55 21.07 16.98
C GLY A 823 14.09 19.64 17.20
N PHE A 824 12.82 19.40 17.52
CA PHE A 824 12.26 18.04 17.56
C PHE A 824 12.29 17.34 16.19
N LEU A 825 12.14 18.13 15.13
CA LEU A 825 12.38 17.75 13.73
C LEU A 825 13.19 18.83 13.03
N ILE A 826 13.85 18.44 11.94
CA ILE A 826 14.55 19.36 11.06
C ILE A 826 13.70 19.57 9.82
N ALA A 827 13.58 20.84 9.39
CA ALA A 827 12.84 21.26 8.20
C ALA A 827 13.53 20.83 6.89
#